data_8ae73db53e183cd82dee08536804a411
#
_entry.id   8ae73db53e183cd82dee08536804a411
#
_cell.length_a   1.000
_cell.length_b   1.000
_cell.length_c   1.000
_cell.angle_alpha   90.00
_cell.angle_beta   90.00
_cell.angle_gamma   90.00
#
_symmetry.space_group_name_H-M   'P 1'
#
loop_
_entity.id
_entity.type
_entity.pdbx_description
1 polymer ?
#
loop_
_entity_poly.entity_id
_entity_poly.type
_entity_poly.pdbx_seq_one_letter_code
_entity_poly.pdbx_strand_id
1 'polypeptide(L)'
;MAEKEYYSIGKGEIRQDAALKVTGAALYSTDIHPNGMIYGKILGSPIPHGIIKSIDISEAEKLPGVVAVVTGMDGPDHPTVGGYLTDKFIMCRVGDKVRCVGDPVAAVAATSEQIAEAACKLIKVEYEPLPYVLDPEEAYKEDCPAIVHDDVQSYKRLDLHGVAHSFDRKHPNQAIKRRVRHCDQFGLNPDDYATPEEYDAAFGAKFDEVYENAYLKLPEQRYEFPRVSHCFMEPHVTVVEPLTDGGIEVWASEQGGRLVKYSMSAAFGLKPSDFHMHVPFMGGGFGGKDDCPVTGPCIMLALKSHRPVKIVQTREEVFSNGTPRPGGAIYVKDAFNKDGSLAARKVTAYINCGAYTTSALVMLDHSVYGVSGNYRNPCLWVDAYGVYTNTENNGPYRALGCELFVYAIERNLDLAAEALGIDKYDIRKINVLRKGDIDGHGQLVYNNGSDEAITAAAKFIEWDKPAHAPEGPWRYGKGLSLGNKFTAYGKTGTEANVTILDDDKIEVAVSHVEMGQGALTVDSQHVAEFFHVPMSQIRIRNENSDFMPYDEGTYCSRGTYINGNAIILACEDAQRQLFERTSKRLGVPVERLATANSKVYDKENPDNFLYFHDLYEHGGWAPESKLVGRGTFSPEQALNNPKNAQGNPVLFYSIGSWGMEVGVNIETGEVKLVNCGGFYDAGRVLNRKTCEGQIEGALSMGLGQAIFEEIMINDQGRVINGNYRDYKIPTFMDSPTNDKLHVDFVGDPFPTGPNGAKGVGEVALIPVMAAFANAIYAATGAEIHNIPMTRERILQSLRDKEAAKEA
;
A
#
# COMPACT_ATOMS: atom_id res chain seq x y z
N MET A 1 34.76 -3.50 -15.71
CA MET A 1 35.14 -3.76 -14.32
C MET A 1 34.66 -5.17 -14.01
N ALA A 2 35.45 -6.02 -13.34
CA ALA A 2 34.96 -7.33 -12.90
C ALA A 2 33.73 -7.08 -12.00
N GLU A 3 32.66 -7.87 -12.22
CA GLU A 3 31.46 -7.79 -11.42
C GLU A 3 31.82 -8.11 -9.96
N LYS A 4 31.44 -7.24 -9.02
CA LYS A 4 31.73 -7.45 -7.60
C LYS A 4 30.99 -8.73 -7.15
N GLU A 5 31.73 -9.73 -6.73
CA GLU A 5 31.15 -10.94 -6.15
C GLU A 5 30.61 -10.60 -4.77
N TYR A 6 29.33 -10.83 -4.56
CA TYR A 6 28.64 -10.59 -3.29
C TYR A 6 28.61 -11.87 -2.45
N TYR A 7 28.71 -11.69 -1.11
CA TYR A 7 28.69 -12.80 -0.17
C TYR A 7 27.29 -13.42 -0.02
N SER A 8 26.27 -12.59 0.21
CA SER A 8 24.87 -12.99 0.42
C SER A 8 23.90 -12.32 -0.55
N ILE A 9 24.18 -11.08 -0.96
CA ILE A 9 23.32 -10.30 -1.85
C ILE A 9 23.22 -10.95 -3.22
N GLY A 10 21.99 -10.99 -3.77
CA GLY A 10 21.67 -11.62 -5.06
C GLY A 10 21.42 -13.12 -4.97
N LYS A 11 21.69 -13.74 -3.84
CA LYS A 11 21.44 -15.18 -3.61
C LYS A 11 20.02 -15.41 -3.14
N GLY A 12 19.44 -16.56 -3.47
CA GLY A 12 18.13 -17.02 -3.03
C GLY A 12 18.20 -17.63 -1.62
N GLU A 13 18.62 -16.85 -0.64
CA GLU A 13 18.71 -17.29 0.76
C GLU A 13 17.36 -17.78 1.28
N ILE A 14 17.39 -18.78 2.13
CA ILE A 14 16.19 -19.31 2.79
C ILE A 14 15.63 -18.27 3.75
N ARG A 15 14.32 -18.13 3.77
CA ARG A 15 13.63 -17.21 4.69
C ARG A 15 13.97 -17.50 6.13
N GLN A 16 14.30 -16.46 6.91
CA GLN A 16 14.60 -16.57 8.34
C GLN A 16 13.41 -17.10 9.17
N ASP A 17 12.19 -16.76 8.73
CA ASP A 17 10.93 -17.16 9.37
C ASP A 17 10.36 -18.50 8.88
N ALA A 18 10.97 -19.14 7.87
CA ALA A 18 10.43 -20.34 7.24
C ALA A 18 10.24 -21.49 8.21
N ALA A 19 11.26 -21.79 9.02
CA ALA A 19 11.18 -22.88 9.99
C ALA A 19 10.09 -22.66 11.04
N LEU A 20 9.96 -21.44 11.56
CA LEU A 20 8.93 -21.08 12.54
C LEU A 20 7.52 -21.25 11.95
N LYS A 21 7.32 -20.84 10.68
CA LYS A 21 6.02 -20.91 10.01
C LYS A 21 5.60 -22.35 9.69
N VAL A 22 6.49 -23.17 9.12
CA VAL A 22 6.13 -24.55 8.73
C VAL A 22 6.01 -25.51 9.91
N THR A 23 6.59 -25.16 11.06
CA THR A 23 6.46 -25.94 12.31
C THR A 23 5.32 -25.46 13.21
N GLY A 24 4.64 -24.35 12.86
CA GLY A 24 3.61 -23.74 13.69
C GLY A 24 4.14 -22.99 14.91
N ALA A 25 5.45 -22.69 14.97
CA ALA A 25 6.08 -21.96 16.06
C ALA A 25 6.01 -20.42 15.87
N ALA A 26 5.68 -19.95 14.66
CA ALA A 26 5.42 -18.54 14.39
C ALA A 26 4.11 -18.12 15.06
N LEU A 27 4.15 -17.09 15.90
CA LEU A 27 2.97 -16.57 16.60
C LEU A 27 2.36 -15.42 15.80
N TYR A 28 1.04 -15.49 15.64
CA TYR A 28 0.19 -14.44 15.07
C TYR A 28 -0.66 -13.81 16.18
N SER A 29 -1.28 -12.68 15.94
CA SER A 29 -2.12 -12.02 16.96
C SER A 29 -3.28 -12.92 17.43
N THR A 30 -3.78 -13.82 16.59
CA THR A 30 -4.78 -14.82 16.96
C THR A 30 -4.29 -15.85 17.98
N ASP A 31 -2.97 -16.10 18.04
CA ASP A 31 -2.37 -17.11 18.92
C ASP A 31 -2.05 -16.57 20.32
N ILE A 32 -2.24 -15.27 20.54
CA ILE A 32 -1.98 -14.61 21.83
C ILE A 32 -3.16 -14.85 22.78
N HIS A 33 -2.88 -15.40 23.96
CA HIS A 33 -3.87 -15.77 24.98
C HIS A 33 -3.39 -15.43 26.40
N PRO A 34 -3.46 -14.15 26.83
CA PRO A 34 -3.15 -13.78 28.19
C PRO A 34 -4.06 -14.49 29.22
N ASN A 35 -3.56 -14.68 30.44
CA ASN A 35 -4.32 -15.37 31.50
C ASN A 35 -5.62 -14.62 31.84
N GLY A 36 -6.72 -15.37 31.90
CA GLY A 36 -8.03 -14.80 32.22
C GLY A 36 -8.68 -14.03 31.08
N MET A 37 -8.18 -14.19 29.86
CA MET A 37 -8.69 -13.53 28.65
C MET A 37 -10.17 -13.85 28.43
N ILE A 38 -10.91 -12.84 27.95
CA ILE A 38 -12.28 -12.91 27.50
C ILE A 38 -12.40 -12.44 26.05
N TYR A 39 -13.56 -12.60 25.44
CA TYR A 39 -13.77 -12.37 24.02
C TYR A 39 -14.69 -11.19 23.78
N GLY A 40 -14.28 -10.30 22.89
CA GLY A 40 -15.05 -9.13 22.53
C GLY A 40 -15.78 -9.29 21.20
N LYS A 41 -16.93 -8.61 21.06
CA LYS A 41 -17.69 -8.48 19.82
C LYS A 41 -18.22 -7.08 19.68
N ILE A 42 -18.21 -6.53 18.45
CA ILE A 42 -18.70 -5.18 18.15
C ILE A 42 -20.08 -5.28 17.54
N LEU A 43 -20.99 -4.40 17.97
CA LEU A 43 -22.27 -4.14 17.33
C LEU A 43 -22.12 -2.93 16.40
N GLY A 44 -22.27 -3.17 15.10
CA GLY A 44 -22.29 -2.12 14.08
C GLY A 44 -23.68 -1.62 13.75
N SER A 45 -23.77 -0.42 13.18
CA SER A 45 -25.01 0.16 12.67
C SER A 45 -25.60 -0.72 11.54
N PRO A 46 -26.90 -0.99 11.54
CA PRO A 46 -27.57 -1.69 10.46
C PRO A 46 -27.98 -0.78 9.29
N ILE A 47 -27.85 0.56 9.44
CA ILE A 47 -28.29 1.55 8.45
C ILE A 47 -27.08 2.37 7.95
N PRO A 48 -27.13 2.88 6.70
CA PRO A 48 -26.01 3.62 6.13
C PRO A 48 -25.86 5.05 6.66
N HIS A 49 -26.95 5.68 7.16
CA HIS A 49 -26.92 7.04 7.70
C HIS A 49 -28.09 7.30 8.62
N GLY A 50 -27.84 7.88 9.78
CA GLY A 50 -28.87 8.22 10.75
C GLY A 50 -28.32 8.74 12.06
N ILE A 51 -29.18 9.34 12.88
CA ILE A 51 -28.85 9.82 14.23
C ILE A 51 -29.24 8.74 15.24
N ILE A 52 -28.33 8.38 16.14
CA ILE A 52 -28.64 7.47 17.27
C ILE A 52 -29.53 8.21 18.28
N LYS A 53 -30.73 7.72 18.51
CA LYS A 53 -31.68 8.32 19.51
C LYS A 53 -31.55 7.68 20.86
N SER A 54 -31.34 6.37 20.92
CA SER A 54 -31.16 5.62 22.17
C SER A 54 -30.35 4.35 21.96
N ILE A 55 -29.66 3.91 23.01
CA ILE A 55 -28.95 2.60 23.06
C ILE A 55 -29.34 1.96 24.40
N ASP A 56 -30.09 0.86 24.37
CA ASP A 56 -30.46 0.07 25.53
C ASP A 56 -29.65 -1.23 25.58
N ILE A 57 -28.74 -1.32 26.56
CA ILE A 57 -27.85 -2.45 26.80
C ILE A 57 -28.32 -3.38 27.91
N SER A 58 -29.47 -3.05 28.57
CA SER A 58 -29.90 -3.68 29.81
C SER A 58 -30.09 -5.20 29.74
N GLU A 59 -30.58 -5.74 28.63
CA GLU A 59 -30.77 -7.16 28.45
C GLU A 59 -29.45 -7.89 28.09
N ALA A 60 -28.55 -7.21 27.42
CA ALA A 60 -27.20 -7.76 27.11
C ALA A 60 -26.37 -7.93 28.39
N GLU A 61 -26.41 -6.98 29.31
CA GLU A 61 -25.69 -7.03 30.60
C GLU A 61 -26.19 -8.17 31.51
N LYS A 62 -27.45 -8.58 31.38
CA LYS A 62 -28.04 -9.66 32.19
C LYS A 62 -27.68 -11.06 31.65
N LEU A 63 -27.20 -11.18 30.42
CA LEU A 63 -26.92 -12.48 29.82
C LEU A 63 -25.77 -13.17 30.58
N PRO A 64 -25.99 -14.41 31.12
CA PRO A 64 -24.92 -15.11 31.82
C PRO A 64 -23.66 -15.28 30.97
N GLY A 65 -22.52 -14.91 31.54
CA GLY A 65 -21.22 -14.96 30.86
C GLY A 65 -20.79 -13.65 30.21
N VAL A 66 -21.65 -12.65 30.12
CA VAL A 66 -21.28 -11.27 29.79
C VAL A 66 -20.53 -10.64 30.97
N VAL A 67 -19.41 -9.98 30.69
CA VAL A 67 -18.52 -9.36 31.68
C VAL A 67 -18.58 -7.84 31.62
N ALA A 68 -18.61 -7.28 30.41
CA ALA A 68 -18.73 -5.84 30.19
C ALA A 68 -19.48 -5.56 28.87
N VAL A 69 -20.23 -4.46 28.86
CA VAL A 69 -20.83 -3.89 27.66
C VAL A 69 -20.39 -2.43 27.62
N VAL A 70 -19.87 -1.97 26.47
CA VAL A 70 -19.46 -0.57 26.27
C VAL A 70 -20.26 0.08 25.15
N THR A 71 -20.50 1.36 25.29
CA THR A 71 -21.05 2.26 24.28
C THR A 71 -20.10 3.44 24.10
N GLY A 72 -20.35 4.33 23.17
CA GLY A 72 -19.57 5.55 23.01
C GLY A 72 -19.58 6.47 24.27
N MET A 73 -20.47 6.24 25.22
CA MET A 73 -20.52 6.98 26.48
C MET A 73 -19.52 6.50 27.54
N ASP A 74 -18.91 5.32 27.34
CA ASP A 74 -17.96 4.72 28.30
C ASP A 74 -16.51 5.11 28.06
N GLY A 75 -16.19 5.75 26.93
CA GLY A 75 -14.85 6.19 26.58
C GLY A 75 -14.54 7.62 26.97
N PRO A 76 -13.34 8.12 26.65
CA PRO A 76 -13.00 9.54 26.76
C PRO A 76 -13.96 10.42 25.95
N ASP A 77 -13.91 11.71 26.17
CA ASP A 77 -14.86 12.61 25.49
C ASP A 77 -14.58 12.71 24.00
N HIS A 78 -15.47 12.11 23.17
CA HIS A 78 -15.42 12.05 21.71
C HIS A 78 -14.03 11.68 21.12
N PRO A 79 -13.44 10.51 21.44
CA PRO A 79 -12.16 10.14 20.89
C PRO A 79 -12.30 9.86 19.39
N THR A 80 -11.59 10.67 18.61
CA THR A 80 -11.53 10.52 17.16
C THR A 80 -10.18 10.02 16.70
N VAL A 81 -10.18 9.26 15.63
CA VAL A 81 -8.98 8.73 14.95
C VAL A 81 -9.02 9.06 13.46
N GLY A 82 -7.89 8.95 12.80
CA GLY A 82 -7.74 9.20 11.38
C GLY A 82 -6.31 9.52 11.01
N GLY A 83 -5.94 9.32 9.74
CA GLY A 83 -4.60 9.60 9.22
C GLY A 83 -4.33 11.10 9.05
N TYR A 84 -4.98 11.75 8.09
CA TYR A 84 -4.86 13.22 7.88
C TYR A 84 -5.93 14.03 8.60
N LEU A 85 -7.15 13.53 8.64
CA LEU A 85 -8.26 14.11 9.39
C LEU A 85 -8.66 13.13 10.49
N THR A 86 -8.88 13.64 11.68
CA THR A 86 -9.40 12.84 12.79
C THR A 86 -10.93 12.90 12.75
N ASP A 87 -11.54 12.30 11.75
CA ASP A 87 -12.97 12.39 11.43
C ASP A 87 -13.78 11.15 11.84
N LYS A 88 -13.13 10.07 12.28
CA LYS A 88 -13.77 8.81 12.68
C LYS A 88 -13.86 8.69 14.20
N PHE A 89 -15.07 8.48 14.72
CA PHE A 89 -15.26 8.10 16.13
C PHE A 89 -14.83 6.63 16.35
N ILE A 90 -14.20 6.36 17.49
CA ILE A 90 -13.91 4.98 17.91
C ILE A 90 -15.24 4.22 18.12
N MET A 91 -16.25 4.91 18.67
CA MET A 91 -17.61 4.38 18.86
C MET A 91 -18.61 5.54 18.90
N CYS A 92 -19.70 5.42 18.16
CA CYS A 92 -20.74 6.43 18.06
C CYS A 92 -21.58 6.49 19.35
N ARG A 93 -22.01 7.70 19.75
CA ARG A 93 -22.80 7.99 20.92
C ARG A 93 -24.27 8.25 20.58
N VAL A 94 -25.11 8.25 21.58
CA VAL A 94 -26.46 8.84 21.46
C VAL A 94 -26.34 10.32 21.05
N GLY A 95 -27.02 10.68 19.98
CA GLY A 95 -26.94 12.00 19.32
C GLY A 95 -25.95 12.10 18.17
N ASP A 96 -24.99 11.18 18.04
CA ASP A 96 -24.08 11.13 16.89
C ASP A 96 -24.76 10.56 15.64
N LYS A 97 -24.20 10.90 14.48
CA LYS A 97 -24.52 10.26 13.21
C LYS A 97 -23.75 8.97 13.05
N VAL A 98 -24.43 7.88 12.71
CA VAL A 98 -23.82 6.76 11.99
C VAL A 98 -23.77 7.13 10.52
N ARG A 99 -22.65 6.84 9.84
CA ARG A 99 -22.37 7.29 8.47
C ARG A 99 -22.23 6.17 7.47
N CYS A 100 -22.11 4.92 7.96
CA CYS A 100 -22.11 3.72 7.12
C CYS A 100 -22.70 2.53 7.88
N VAL A 101 -23.07 1.51 7.13
CA VAL A 101 -23.37 0.19 7.70
C VAL A 101 -22.09 -0.34 8.36
N GLY A 102 -22.20 -0.81 9.60
CA GLY A 102 -21.06 -1.32 10.38
C GLY A 102 -20.40 -0.31 11.30
N ASP A 103 -20.79 0.98 11.30
CA ASP A 103 -20.27 1.95 12.27
C ASP A 103 -20.43 1.43 13.70
N PRO A 104 -19.36 1.40 14.54
CA PRO A 104 -19.42 0.86 15.88
C PRO A 104 -20.36 1.68 16.79
N VAL A 105 -21.35 1.03 17.38
CA VAL A 105 -22.32 1.67 18.31
C VAL A 105 -22.26 1.10 19.73
N ALA A 106 -21.88 -0.16 19.88
CA ALA A 106 -21.63 -0.81 21.16
C ALA A 106 -20.64 -1.96 20.99
N ALA A 107 -20.07 -2.44 22.09
CA ALA A 107 -19.30 -3.68 22.09
C ALA A 107 -19.52 -4.46 23.38
N VAL A 108 -19.39 -5.77 23.31
CA VAL A 108 -19.60 -6.71 24.43
C VAL A 108 -18.35 -7.55 24.65
N ALA A 109 -17.92 -7.69 25.92
CA ALA A 109 -16.93 -8.67 26.34
C ALA A 109 -17.61 -9.79 27.14
N ALA A 110 -17.34 -11.04 26.78
CA ALA A 110 -17.93 -12.20 27.41
C ALA A 110 -16.95 -13.37 27.55
N THR A 111 -17.34 -14.41 28.29
CA THR A 111 -16.50 -15.60 28.53
C THR A 111 -16.31 -16.49 27.30
N SER A 112 -17.09 -16.27 26.24
CA SER A 112 -16.90 -16.86 24.91
C SER A 112 -17.39 -15.92 23.81
N GLU A 113 -16.88 -16.14 22.58
CA GLU A 113 -17.30 -15.38 21.38
C GLU A 113 -18.81 -15.53 21.12
N GLN A 114 -19.36 -16.74 21.30
CA GLN A 114 -20.79 -17.04 21.08
C GLN A 114 -21.69 -16.23 22.03
N ILE A 115 -21.26 -16.10 23.31
CA ILE A 115 -22.01 -15.31 24.31
C ILE A 115 -21.91 -13.83 23.94
N ALA A 116 -20.73 -13.32 23.54
CA ALA A 116 -20.56 -11.93 23.12
C ALA A 116 -21.45 -11.59 21.90
N GLU A 117 -21.49 -12.48 20.90
CA GLU A 117 -22.35 -12.34 19.73
C GLU A 117 -23.86 -12.39 20.09
N ALA A 118 -24.25 -13.32 20.97
CA ALA A 118 -25.63 -13.39 21.44
C ALA A 118 -26.03 -12.14 22.21
N ALA A 119 -25.15 -11.59 23.04
CA ALA A 119 -25.39 -10.37 23.80
C ALA A 119 -25.52 -9.14 22.87
N CYS A 120 -24.70 -9.03 21.82
CA CYS A 120 -24.85 -7.96 20.81
C CYS A 120 -26.25 -7.94 20.20
N LYS A 121 -26.89 -9.09 19.98
CA LYS A 121 -28.24 -9.22 19.40
C LYS A 121 -29.33 -8.77 20.38
N LEU A 122 -29.05 -8.64 21.68
CA LEU A 122 -29.99 -8.17 22.71
C LEU A 122 -29.94 -6.64 22.89
N ILE A 123 -28.91 -5.97 22.38
CA ILE A 123 -28.79 -4.51 22.43
C ILE A 123 -29.81 -3.91 21.47
N LYS A 124 -30.61 -2.95 21.95
CA LYS A 124 -31.59 -2.25 21.13
C LYS A 124 -31.09 -0.85 20.86
N VAL A 125 -31.05 -0.48 19.57
CA VAL A 125 -30.65 0.87 19.16
C VAL A 125 -31.76 1.47 18.30
N GLU A 126 -32.18 2.68 18.67
CA GLU A 126 -33.14 3.44 17.88
C GLU A 126 -32.41 4.49 17.04
N TYR A 127 -32.77 4.55 15.78
CA TYR A 127 -32.18 5.46 14.81
C TYR A 127 -33.25 6.37 14.19
N GLU A 128 -32.89 7.63 13.95
CA GLU A 128 -33.57 8.53 13.04
C GLU A 128 -32.85 8.51 11.70
N PRO A 129 -33.39 7.83 10.67
CA PRO A 129 -32.75 7.71 9.36
C PRO A 129 -32.55 9.07 8.69
N LEU A 130 -31.43 9.25 8.00
CA LEU A 130 -31.09 10.43 7.21
C LEU A 130 -30.93 10.04 5.72
N PRO A 131 -31.03 11.01 4.79
CA PRO A 131 -30.63 10.78 3.40
C PRO A 131 -29.20 10.28 3.31
N TYR A 132 -28.91 9.40 2.35
CA TYR A 132 -27.59 8.84 2.14
C TYR A 132 -27.22 8.78 0.67
N VAL A 133 -25.91 8.70 0.38
CA VAL A 133 -25.33 8.61 -0.96
C VAL A 133 -24.22 7.58 -0.98
N LEU A 134 -24.20 6.71 -1.97
CA LEU A 134 -23.25 5.58 -2.07
C LEU A 134 -22.25 5.76 -3.23
N ASP A 135 -22.58 6.56 -4.22
CA ASP A 135 -21.75 6.83 -5.38
C ASP A 135 -20.95 8.13 -5.20
N PRO A 136 -19.63 8.18 -5.46
CA PRO A 136 -18.81 9.36 -5.24
C PRO A 136 -19.08 10.50 -6.24
N GLU A 137 -19.50 10.23 -7.48
CA GLU A 137 -19.82 11.28 -8.45
C GLU A 137 -21.15 11.97 -8.07
N GLU A 138 -22.15 11.19 -7.60
CA GLU A 138 -23.39 11.75 -7.06
C GLU A 138 -23.15 12.52 -5.77
N ALA A 139 -22.28 12.00 -4.89
CA ALA A 139 -21.92 12.67 -3.64
C ALA A 139 -21.18 14.00 -3.84
N TYR A 140 -20.44 14.13 -4.94
CA TYR A 140 -19.69 15.35 -5.25
C TYR A 140 -20.57 16.49 -5.77
N LYS A 141 -21.80 16.24 -6.19
CA LYS A 141 -22.71 17.30 -6.70
C LYS A 141 -22.96 18.37 -5.66
N GLU A 142 -23.07 19.64 -6.10
CA GLU A 142 -23.36 20.79 -5.21
C GLU A 142 -24.73 20.65 -4.50
N ASP A 143 -25.71 20.01 -5.14
CA ASP A 143 -27.07 19.81 -4.65
C ASP A 143 -27.29 18.41 -4.06
N CYS A 144 -26.22 17.69 -3.70
CA CYS A 144 -26.35 16.38 -3.05
C CYS A 144 -27.17 16.48 -1.76
N PRO A 145 -28.29 15.73 -1.64
CA PRO A 145 -29.18 15.84 -0.47
C PRO A 145 -28.61 15.18 0.79
N ALA A 146 -27.59 14.34 0.64
CA ALA A 146 -26.93 13.66 1.74
C ALA A 146 -25.64 14.41 2.10
N ILE A 147 -25.54 14.89 3.32
CA ILE A 147 -24.32 15.52 3.87
C ILE A 147 -23.74 14.56 4.90
N VAL A 148 -22.62 13.89 4.53
CA VAL A 148 -21.98 12.87 5.37
C VAL A 148 -21.36 13.50 6.62
N HIS A 149 -20.65 14.63 6.46
CA HIS A 149 -20.07 15.41 7.56
C HIS A 149 -20.54 16.86 7.51
N ASP A 150 -21.11 17.37 8.61
CA ASP A 150 -21.68 18.72 8.66
C ASP A 150 -20.63 19.82 8.57
N ASP A 151 -19.46 19.60 9.18
CA ASP A 151 -18.35 20.56 9.19
C ASP A 151 -16.99 19.86 9.14
N VAL A 152 -16.54 19.55 7.94
CA VAL A 152 -15.22 18.93 7.69
C VAL A 152 -14.06 19.82 8.18
N GLN A 153 -14.27 21.13 8.28
CA GLN A 153 -13.21 22.07 8.68
C GLN A 153 -12.96 22.04 10.19
N SER A 154 -13.90 21.57 11.00
CA SER A 154 -13.75 21.45 12.45
C SER A 154 -12.80 20.32 12.86
N TYR A 155 -12.57 19.34 12.01
CA TYR A 155 -11.71 18.21 12.35
C TYR A 155 -10.24 18.62 12.45
N LYS A 156 -9.55 18.02 13.43
CA LYS A 156 -8.11 18.20 13.57
C LYS A 156 -7.41 17.62 12.32
N ARG A 157 -6.51 18.41 11.76
CA ARG A 157 -5.67 18.01 10.64
C ARG A 157 -4.30 17.62 11.14
N LEU A 158 -3.78 16.51 10.63
CA LEU A 158 -2.42 16.09 10.85
C LEU A 158 -1.65 16.41 9.56
N ASP A 159 -0.78 17.41 9.61
CA ASP A 159 0.10 17.76 8.47
C ASP A 159 1.26 16.79 8.44
N LEU A 160 1.01 15.58 7.93
CA LEU A 160 2.04 14.54 7.83
C LEU A 160 2.99 14.76 6.65
N HIS A 161 2.57 15.50 5.60
CA HIS A 161 3.31 15.59 4.34
C HIS A 161 3.38 16.99 3.73
N GLY A 162 2.97 18.03 4.46
CA GLY A 162 3.02 19.42 3.98
C GLY A 162 2.11 19.70 2.77
N VAL A 163 1.07 18.90 2.58
CA VAL A 163 0.11 19.07 1.49
C VAL A 163 -1.02 19.97 1.94
N ALA A 164 -1.17 21.12 1.29
CA ALA A 164 -2.31 21.99 1.53
C ALA A 164 -3.59 21.37 0.96
N HIS A 165 -4.50 20.98 1.83
CA HIS A 165 -5.82 20.51 1.43
C HIS A 165 -6.77 21.68 1.34
N SER A 166 -7.37 21.90 0.16
CA SER A 166 -8.44 22.87 -0.02
C SER A 166 -9.80 22.18 0.06
N PHE A 167 -10.71 22.75 0.84
CA PHE A 167 -12.12 22.33 0.91
C PHE A 167 -12.96 23.35 0.14
N ASP A 168 -13.80 22.82 -0.75
CA ASP A 168 -14.77 23.66 -1.43
C ASP A 168 -16.14 23.47 -0.78
N ARG A 169 -16.69 24.55 -0.18
CA ARG A 169 -18.04 24.52 0.45
C ARG A 169 -19.16 24.29 -0.54
N LYS A 170 -18.91 24.47 -1.85
CA LYS A 170 -19.92 24.17 -2.87
C LYS A 170 -20.14 22.67 -3.04
N HIS A 171 -19.14 21.86 -2.67
CA HIS A 171 -19.20 20.40 -2.74
C HIS A 171 -19.15 19.82 -1.30
N PRO A 172 -20.32 19.66 -0.65
CA PRO A 172 -20.38 19.38 0.79
C PRO A 172 -19.71 18.08 1.22
N ASN A 173 -19.61 17.10 0.31
CA ASN A 173 -18.97 15.82 0.59
C ASN A 173 -17.52 15.72 0.03
N GLN A 174 -16.93 16.84 -0.43
CA GLN A 174 -15.51 16.83 -0.78
C GLN A 174 -14.65 16.71 0.47
N ALA A 175 -13.92 15.60 0.61
CA ALA A 175 -12.96 15.41 1.70
C ALA A 175 -11.62 16.08 1.40
N ILE A 176 -11.15 15.99 0.15
CA ILE A 176 -9.86 16.51 -0.31
C ILE A 176 -9.91 16.79 -1.81
N LYS A 177 -9.10 17.76 -2.25
CA LYS A 177 -8.74 17.95 -3.65
C LYS A 177 -7.22 17.88 -3.81
N ARG A 178 -6.73 16.99 -4.66
CA ARG A 178 -5.33 16.93 -5.09
C ARG A 178 -5.21 17.48 -6.51
N ARG A 179 -4.29 18.41 -6.72
CA ARG A 179 -4.03 19.01 -8.05
C ARG A 179 -2.59 18.80 -8.46
N VAL A 180 -2.36 18.59 -9.77
CA VAL A 180 -1.03 18.65 -10.38
C VAL A 180 -1.13 19.57 -11.60
N ARG A 181 -0.21 20.51 -11.72
CA ARG A 181 -0.09 21.46 -12.84
C ARG A 181 1.34 21.49 -13.29
N HIS A 182 1.62 20.96 -14.46
CA HIS A 182 2.96 20.94 -15.05
C HIS A 182 2.89 21.34 -16.51
N CYS A 183 3.79 22.20 -16.94
CA CYS A 183 3.98 22.45 -18.35
C CYS A 183 5.38 23.01 -18.63
N ASP A 184 6.13 22.30 -19.46
CA ASP A 184 7.49 22.67 -19.85
C ASP A 184 7.59 24.04 -20.54
N GLN A 185 6.51 24.48 -21.19
CA GLN A 185 6.52 25.63 -22.10
C GLN A 185 6.06 26.93 -21.45
N PHE A 186 5.40 26.93 -20.29
CA PHE A 186 4.65 28.09 -19.83
C PHE A 186 5.42 29.07 -18.97
N GLY A 187 6.40 28.65 -18.21
CA GLY A 187 7.14 29.50 -17.29
C GLY A 187 6.25 30.24 -16.27
N LEU A 188 5.05 29.70 -15.99
CA LEU A 188 4.13 30.24 -14.99
C LEU A 188 4.64 29.92 -13.59
N ASN A 189 4.94 30.95 -12.79
CA ASN A 189 5.25 30.76 -11.40
C ASN A 189 3.96 30.82 -10.56
N PRO A 190 3.58 29.76 -9.83
CA PRO A 190 2.37 29.75 -8.99
C PRO A 190 2.40 30.83 -7.90
N ASP A 191 3.58 31.32 -7.50
CA ASP A 191 3.72 32.34 -6.46
C ASP A 191 3.37 33.77 -6.95
N ASP A 192 3.25 33.97 -8.27
CA ASP A 192 2.80 35.23 -8.85
C ASP A 192 1.26 35.43 -8.72
N TYR A 193 0.52 34.42 -8.25
CA TYR A 193 -0.93 34.43 -8.12
C TYR A 193 -1.34 34.40 -6.64
N ALA A 194 -2.36 35.17 -6.28
CA ALA A 194 -2.82 35.27 -4.90
C ALA A 194 -3.47 33.95 -4.42
N THR A 195 -4.22 33.27 -5.30
CA THR A 195 -4.92 32.02 -4.98
C THR A 195 -4.58 30.90 -5.96
N PRO A 196 -4.74 29.63 -5.56
CA PRO A 196 -4.62 28.50 -6.47
C PRO A 196 -5.61 28.55 -7.63
N GLU A 197 -6.81 29.12 -7.42
CA GLU A 197 -7.85 29.26 -8.44
C GLU A 197 -7.48 30.29 -9.52
N GLU A 198 -6.83 31.39 -9.16
CA GLU A 198 -6.27 32.35 -10.12
C GLU A 198 -5.16 31.73 -10.96
N TYR A 199 -4.29 30.95 -10.32
CA TYR A 199 -3.26 30.19 -11.04
C TYR A 199 -3.88 29.13 -11.97
N ASP A 200 -4.88 28.37 -11.51
CA ASP A 200 -5.59 27.38 -12.33
C ASP A 200 -6.25 28.02 -13.55
N ALA A 201 -6.84 29.22 -13.44
CA ALA A 201 -7.43 29.94 -14.57
C ALA A 201 -6.38 30.34 -15.60
N ALA A 202 -5.24 30.87 -15.16
CA ALA A 202 -4.14 31.26 -16.06
C ALA A 202 -3.49 30.04 -16.72
N PHE A 203 -3.30 28.96 -15.96
CA PHE A 203 -2.77 27.69 -16.47
C PHE A 203 -3.74 27.06 -17.49
N GLY A 204 -5.06 27.06 -17.17
CA GLY A 204 -6.09 26.49 -18.04
C GLY A 204 -6.14 27.11 -19.43
N ALA A 205 -6.08 28.42 -19.52
CA ALA A 205 -6.07 29.13 -20.81
C ALA A 205 -4.88 28.67 -21.70
N LYS A 206 -3.71 28.46 -21.11
CA LYS A 206 -2.53 27.96 -21.83
C LYS A 206 -2.60 26.46 -22.11
N PHE A 207 -3.15 25.67 -21.18
CA PHE A 207 -3.39 24.26 -21.40
C PHE A 207 -4.32 24.05 -22.62
N ASP A 208 -5.41 24.79 -22.67
CA ASP A 208 -6.37 24.73 -23.78
C ASP A 208 -5.71 25.10 -25.12
N GLU A 209 -4.81 26.07 -25.12
CA GLU A 209 -4.04 26.42 -26.32
C GLU A 209 -3.20 25.23 -26.81
N VAL A 210 -2.45 24.55 -25.95
CA VAL A 210 -1.66 23.37 -26.31
C VAL A 210 -2.57 22.23 -26.78
N TYR A 211 -3.65 21.98 -26.05
CA TYR A 211 -4.59 20.92 -26.37
C TYR A 211 -5.25 21.11 -27.73
N GLU A 212 -5.74 22.34 -28.03
CA GLU A 212 -6.44 22.62 -29.27
C GLU A 212 -5.50 22.63 -30.49
N ASN A 213 -4.24 22.98 -30.33
CA ASN A 213 -3.23 22.96 -31.39
C ASN A 213 -2.65 21.55 -31.66
N ALA A 214 -2.92 20.55 -30.84
CA ALA A 214 -2.42 19.18 -31.03
C ALA A 214 -3.04 18.52 -32.28
N TYR A 215 -2.28 17.60 -32.88
CA TYR A 215 -2.69 16.90 -34.11
C TYR A 215 -3.87 15.94 -33.89
N LEU A 216 -3.81 15.13 -32.81
CA LEU A 216 -4.88 14.22 -32.42
C LEU A 216 -5.40 14.62 -31.03
N LYS A 217 -6.70 14.77 -30.92
CA LYS A 217 -7.41 14.93 -29.64
C LYS A 217 -8.31 13.72 -29.43
N LEU A 218 -8.00 12.91 -28.42
CA LEU A 218 -8.89 11.80 -28.05
C LEU A 218 -10.15 12.35 -27.36
N PRO A 219 -11.32 11.76 -27.62
CA PRO A 219 -12.50 12.00 -26.78
C PRO A 219 -12.16 11.68 -25.32
N GLU A 220 -12.74 12.43 -24.40
CA GLU A 220 -12.59 12.13 -22.97
C GLU A 220 -13.11 10.73 -22.66
N GLN A 221 -12.27 9.91 -22.05
CA GLN A 221 -12.62 8.55 -21.65
C GLN A 221 -12.92 8.52 -20.16
N ARG A 222 -14.01 7.83 -19.75
CA ARG A 222 -14.36 7.57 -18.36
C ARG A 222 -14.08 6.10 -18.04
N TYR A 223 -13.28 5.84 -17.03
CA TYR A 223 -12.98 4.51 -16.52
C TYR A 223 -13.51 4.38 -15.10
N GLU A 224 -14.27 3.33 -14.84
CA GLU A 224 -14.90 3.06 -13.56
C GLU A 224 -14.28 1.84 -12.88
N PHE A 225 -14.06 1.96 -11.58
CA PHE A 225 -13.42 0.95 -10.77
C PHE A 225 -14.26 0.63 -9.54
N PRO A 226 -14.47 -0.65 -9.21
CA PRO A 226 -15.17 -1.05 -8.01
C PRO A 226 -14.26 -0.93 -6.78
N ARG A 227 -14.85 -1.02 -5.59
CA ARG A 227 -14.13 -1.31 -4.36
C ARG A 227 -13.71 -2.78 -4.36
N VAL A 228 -12.50 -3.07 -3.85
CA VAL A 228 -11.98 -4.43 -3.77
C VAL A 228 -11.37 -4.71 -2.40
N SER A 229 -11.55 -5.95 -1.91
CA SER A 229 -10.98 -6.41 -0.64
C SER A 229 -9.54 -6.87 -0.82
N HIS A 230 -8.70 -6.67 0.19
CA HIS A 230 -7.32 -7.16 0.23
C HIS A 230 -7.21 -8.68 0.30
N CYS A 231 -8.26 -9.35 0.76
CA CYS A 231 -8.34 -10.80 0.91
C CYS A 231 -7.18 -11.41 1.70
N PHE A 232 -6.59 -10.66 2.68
CA PHE A 232 -5.58 -11.21 3.57
C PHE A 232 -6.14 -12.43 4.34
N MET A 233 -5.29 -13.44 4.60
CA MET A 233 -5.73 -14.68 5.23
C MET A 233 -6.08 -14.49 6.70
N GLU A 234 -5.25 -13.79 7.47
CA GLU A 234 -5.51 -13.41 8.86
C GLU A 234 -6.45 -12.22 8.92
N PRO A 235 -7.65 -12.30 9.54
CA PRO A 235 -8.53 -11.16 9.75
C PRO A 235 -7.89 -10.07 10.64
N HIS A 236 -8.58 -8.95 10.86
CA HIS A 236 -8.17 -8.00 11.88
C HIS A 236 -8.32 -8.62 13.27
N VAL A 237 -7.27 -8.51 14.06
CA VAL A 237 -7.18 -9.05 15.41
C VAL A 237 -6.53 -8.03 16.32
N THR A 238 -7.12 -7.82 17.50
CA THR A 238 -6.48 -7.11 18.60
C THR A 238 -6.71 -7.85 19.90
N VAL A 239 -5.67 -7.97 20.70
CA VAL A 239 -5.70 -8.42 22.09
C VAL A 239 -5.19 -7.27 22.95
N VAL A 240 -5.94 -6.91 24.00
CA VAL A 240 -5.55 -5.84 24.93
C VAL A 240 -5.56 -6.40 26.35
N GLU A 241 -4.47 -6.25 27.08
CA GLU A 241 -4.33 -6.59 28.49
C GLU A 241 -4.10 -5.32 29.32
N PRO A 242 -5.02 -4.95 30.24
CA PRO A 242 -4.81 -3.82 31.13
C PRO A 242 -3.78 -4.19 32.20
N LEU A 243 -2.81 -3.29 32.44
CA LEU A 243 -1.74 -3.48 33.42
C LEU A 243 -2.09 -2.85 34.78
N THR A 244 -1.43 -3.34 35.82
CA THR A 244 -1.69 -2.89 37.22
C THR A 244 -1.17 -1.49 37.50
N ASP A 245 -0.26 -0.96 36.70
CA ASP A 245 0.26 0.40 36.78
C ASP A 245 -0.56 1.44 36.00
N GLY A 246 -1.64 0.99 35.33
CA GLY A 246 -2.52 1.82 34.51
C GLY A 246 -2.17 1.86 33.03
N GLY A 247 -1.11 1.18 32.62
CA GLY A 247 -0.74 0.95 31.22
C GLY A 247 -1.57 -0.17 30.56
N ILE A 248 -1.30 -0.41 29.30
CA ILE A 248 -1.89 -1.50 28.51
C ILE A 248 -0.85 -2.19 27.63
N GLU A 249 -0.94 -3.52 27.54
CA GLU A 249 -0.28 -4.31 26.50
C GLU A 249 -1.27 -4.54 25.36
N VAL A 250 -0.80 -4.33 24.13
CA VAL A 250 -1.63 -4.46 22.91
C VAL A 250 -0.91 -5.31 21.89
N TRP A 251 -1.52 -6.41 21.47
CA TRP A 251 -1.09 -7.23 20.33
C TRP A 251 -2.10 -7.04 19.21
N ALA A 252 -1.64 -6.57 18.06
CA ALA A 252 -2.54 -6.37 16.93
C ALA A 252 -1.86 -6.69 15.58
N SER A 253 -2.69 -7.08 14.63
CA SER A 253 -2.25 -7.31 13.25
C SER A 253 -2.25 -5.98 12.47
N GLU A 254 -1.19 -5.16 12.67
CA GLU A 254 -1.06 -3.78 12.18
C GLU A 254 0.23 -3.56 11.39
N GLN A 255 0.16 -2.86 10.25
CA GLN A 255 1.33 -2.50 9.44
C GLN A 255 2.12 -1.32 10.02
N GLY A 256 1.44 -0.45 10.77
CA GLY A 256 1.97 0.74 11.40
C GLY A 256 1.79 0.76 12.92
N GLY A 257 2.24 -0.28 13.63
CA GLY A 257 2.00 -0.44 15.07
C GLY A 257 2.41 0.79 15.90
N ARG A 258 3.46 1.51 15.53
CA ARG A 258 3.87 2.74 16.22
C ARG A 258 2.91 3.90 15.96
N LEU A 259 2.37 4.05 14.77
CA LEU A 259 1.34 5.05 14.47
C LEU A 259 0.07 4.78 15.26
N VAL A 260 -0.35 3.51 15.35
CA VAL A 260 -1.49 3.08 16.18
C VAL A 260 -1.23 3.38 17.65
N LYS A 261 -0.03 3.10 18.17
CA LYS A 261 0.36 3.44 19.54
C LYS A 261 0.13 4.93 19.83
N TYR A 262 0.65 5.84 19.01
CA TYR A 262 0.50 7.26 19.23
C TYR A 262 -0.94 7.75 19.05
N SER A 263 -1.64 7.28 18.02
CA SER A 263 -3.03 7.63 17.74
C SER A 263 -3.96 7.21 18.88
N MET A 264 -3.85 5.95 19.31
CA MET A 264 -4.70 5.41 20.39
C MET A 264 -4.33 6.00 21.76
N SER A 265 -3.03 6.20 22.04
CA SER A 265 -2.63 6.89 23.27
C SER A 265 -3.27 8.28 23.37
N ALA A 266 -3.23 9.05 22.27
CA ALA A 266 -3.85 10.36 22.22
C ALA A 266 -5.37 10.29 22.37
N ALA A 267 -6.03 9.32 21.71
CA ALA A 267 -7.48 9.14 21.77
C ALA A 267 -7.99 8.74 23.16
N PHE A 268 -7.21 7.94 23.89
CA PHE A 268 -7.58 7.47 25.25
C PHE A 268 -6.96 8.28 26.38
N GLY A 269 -6.18 9.33 26.08
CA GLY A 269 -5.51 10.14 27.09
C GLY A 269 -4.40 9.40 27.85
N LEU A 270 -3.85 8.33 27.27
CA LEU A 270 -2.73 7.58 27.79
C LEU A 270 -1.41 8.24 27.38
N LYS A 271 -0.37 8.09 28.18
CA LYS A 271 0.99 8.42 27.72
C LYS A 271 1.47 7.34 26.74
N PRO A 272 2.21 7.71 25.70
CA PRO A 272 2.82 6.69 24.80
C PRO A 272 3.72 5.69 25.53
N SER A 273 4.31 6.05 26.70
CA SER A 273 5.09 5.13 27.53
C SER A 273 4.25 4.06 28.21
N ASP A 274 2.97 4.30 28.39
CA ASP A 274 2.04 3.42 29.10
C ASP A 274 1.25 2.52 28.11
N PHE A 275 1.57 2.63 26.82
CA PHE A 275 0.98 1.86 25.72
C PHE A 275 2.05 0.96 25.08
N HIS A 276 2.03 -0.32 25.38
CA HIS A 276 3.02 -1.30 24.94
C HIS A 276 2.50 -2.04 23.71
N MET A 277 3.00 -1.70 22.53
CA MET A 277 2.51 -2.24 21.27
C MET A 277 3.38 -3.37 20.75
N HIS A 278 2.78 -4.52 20.46
CA HIS A 278 3.38 -5.69 19.85
C HIS A 278 2.73 -5.98 18.50
N VAL A 279 3.56 -6.23 17.51
CA VAL A 279 3.10 -6.68 16.20
C VAL A 279 3.75 -8.04 15.92
N PRO A 280 3.06 -9.17 16.22
CA PRO A 280 3.51 -10.51 15.86
C PRO A 280 3.62 -10.70 14.34
N PHE A 281 3.97 -11.91 13.89
CA PHE A 281 3.85 -12.23 12.47
C PHE A 281 2.43 -11.96 11.98
N MET A 282 2.34 -11.44 10.76
CA MET A 282 1.06 -11.05 10.18
C MET A 282 0.73 -11.91 8.96
N GLY A 283 -0.50 -12.40 8.90
CA GLY A 283 -1.03 -13.23 7.81
C GLY A 283 -1.51 -12.44 6.60
N GLY A 284 -0.67 -11.54 6.07
CA GLY A 284 -0.97 -10.62 4.99
C GLY A 284 -1.52 -9.29 5.50
N GLY A 285 -1.28 -8.22 4.74
CA GLY A 285 -1.79 -6.87 5.05
C GLY A 285 -2.21 -6.14 3.78
N PHE A 286 -1.28 -5.97 2.84
CA PHE A 286 -1.49 -5.36 1.52
C PHE A 286 -2.04 -3.92 1.56
N GLY A 287 -1.88 -3.21 2.69
CA GLY A 287 -2.46 -1.90 2.97
C GLY A 287 -3.76 -1.95 3.79
N GLY A 288 -4.46 -3.08 3.85
CA GLY A 288 -5.70 -3.23 4.60
C GLY A 288 -5.54 -3.31 6.12
N LYS A 289 -4.29 -3.32 6.60
CA LYS A 289 -3.95 -3.32 8.03
C LYS A 289 -3.15 -2.07 8.44
N ASP A 290 -3.34 -0.98 7.72
CA ASP A 290 -2.87 0.35 8.15
C ASP A 290 -3.81 0.97 9.19
N ASP A 291 -5.08 0.58 9.15
CA ASP A 291 -6.12 0.92 10.13
C ASP A 291 -6.75 -0.37 10.66
N CYS A 292 -6.75 -0.57 11.98
CA CYS A 292 -7.43 -1.72 12.59
C CYS A 292 -8.72 -1.27 13.29
N PRO A 293 -9.89 -1.58 12.73
CA PRO A 293 -11.18 -1.09 13.25
C PRO A 293 -11.56 -1.66 14.61
N VAL A 294 -10.88 -2.71 15.07
CA VAL A 294 -11.20 -3.39 16.34
C VAL A 294 -10.35 -2.94 17.52
N THR A 295 -9.24 -2.19 17.29
CA THR A 295 -8.30 -1.83 18.37
C THR A 295 -8.93 -0.89 19.39
N GLY A 296 -9.59 0.17 18.96
CA GLY A 296 -10.26 1.12 19.87
C GLY A 296 -11.35 0.46 20.73
N PRO A 297 -12.34 -0.24 20.15
CA PRO A 297 -13.35 -0.98 20.91
C PRO A 297 -12.77 -2.03 21.86
N CYS A 298 -11.68 -2.71 21.46
CA CYS A 298 -11.00 -3.68 22.31
C CYS A 298 -10.37 -3.02 23.55
N ILE A 299 -9.75 -1.86 23.39
CA ILE A 299 -9.21 -1.06 24.52
C ILE A 299 -10.34 -0.67 25.47
N MET A 300 -11.49 -0.17 24.96
CA MET A 300 -12.64 0.20 25.80
C MET A 300 -13.13 -0.98 26.64
N LEU A 301 -13.29 -2.15 26.04
CA LEU A 301 -13.72 -3.37 26.71
C LEU A 301 -12.71 -3.83 27.77
N ALA A 302 -11.42 -3.80 27.46
CA ALA A 302 -10.36 -4.22 28.39
C ALA A 302 -10.28 -3.29 29.61
N LEU A 303 -10.34 -1.97 29.39
CA LEU A 303 -10.33 -1.00 30.48
C LEU A 303 -11.57 -1.11 31.38
N LYS A 304 -12.77 -1.32 30.80
CA LYS A 304 -14.02 -1.46 31.58
C LYS A 304 -14.10 -2.79 32.33
N SER A 305 -13.65 -3.89 31.72
CA SER A 305 -13.70 -5.22 32.32
C SER A 305 -12.56 -5.50 33.30
N HIS A 306 -11.47 -4.73 33.27
CA HIS A 306 -10.20 -4.99 33.97
C HIS A 306 -9.64 -6.39 33.69
N ARG A 307 -9.85 -6.89 32.48
CA ARG A 307 -9.41 -8.22 32.03
C ARG A 307 -8.84 -8.12 30.62
N PRO A 308 -7.94 -9.05 30.25
CA PRO A 308 -7.53 -9.17 28.87
C PRO A 308 -8.72 -9.47 27.95
N VAL A 309 -8.83 -8.73 26.85
CA VAL A 309 -9.90 -8.90 25.85
C VAL A 309 -9.28 -9.15 24.48
N LYS A 310 -9.84 -10.13 23.76
CA LYS A 310 -9.51 -10.39 22.34
C LYS A 310 -10.72 -10.12 21.47
N ILE A 311 -10.53 -9.35 20.38
CA ILE A 311 -11.50 -9.24 19.28
C ILE A 311 -10.87 -9.79 18.02
N VAL A 312 -11.57 -10.71 17.34
CA VAL A 312 -11.23 -11.21 16.01
C VAL A 312 -12.43 -10.95 15.11
N GLN A 313 -12.22 -10.28 13.97
CA GLN A 313 -13.29 -10.13 12.98
C GLN A 313 -13.56 -11.44 12.25
N THR A 314 -14.83 -11.71 11.94
CA THR A 314 -15.19 -12.71 10.94
C THR A 314 -14.83 -12.22 9.54
N ARG A 315 -14.87 -13.09 8.54
CA ARG A 315 -14.63 -12.67 7.17
C ARG A 315 -15.68 -11.66 6.67
N GLU A 316 -16.92 -11.86 7.03
CA GLU A 316 -18.02 -10.95 6.72
C GLU A 316 -17.81 -9.56 7.35
N GLU A 317 -17.29 -9.53 8.58
CA GLU A 317 -16.96 -8.26 9.25
C GLU A 317 -15.78 -7.55 8.60
N VAL A 318 -14.79 -8.27 8.09
CA VAL A 318 -13.68 -7.67 7.32
C VAL A 318 -14.21 -7.00 6.05
N PHE A 319 -15.20 -7.58 5.38
CA PHE A 319 -15.82 -6.97 4.20
C PHE A 319 -16.74 -5.80 4.52
N SER A 320 -17.42 -5.79 5.66
CA SER A 320 -18.42 -4.77 6.03
C SER A 320 -17.89 -3.65 6.92
N ASN A 321 -16.72 -3.83 7.55
CA ASN A 321 -16.09 -2.86 8.46
C ASN A 321 -14.56 -2.91 8.37
N GLY A 322 -14.04 -3.26 7.20
CA GLY A 322 -12.62 -3.13 6.88
C GLY A 322 -12.31 -1.81 6.19
N THR A 323 -11.17 -1.77 5.49
CA THR A 323 -10.72 -0.63 4.69
C THR A 323 -10.39 -1.09 3.26
N PRO A 324 -11.39 -1.46 2.44
CA PRO A 324 -11.16 -1.92 1.08
C PRO A 324 -10.48 -0.83 0.23
N ARG A 325 -9.89 -1.23 -0.91
CA ARG A 325 -9.43 -0.27 -1.92
C ARG A 325 -10.60 0.57 -2.39
N PRO A 326 -10.45 1.92 -2.48
CA PRO A 326 -11.49 2.78 -3.04
C PRO A 326 -11.90 2.38 -4.45
N GLY A 327 -13.19 2.50 -4.73
CA GLY A 327 -13.73 2.59 -6.08
C GLY A 327 -13.84 4.05 -6.53
N GLY A 328 -14.34 4.26 -7.75
CA GLY A 328 -14.58 5.59 -8.29
C GLY A 328 -14.43 5.66 -9.80
N ALA A 329 -14.38 6.86 -10.33
CA ALA A 329 -14.24 7.10 -11.76
C ALA A 329 -13.05 8.01 -12.07
N ILE A 330 -12.34 7.70 -13.16
CA ILE A 330 -11.22 8.48 -13.68
C ILE A 330 -11.55 8.86 -15.12
N TYR A 331 -11.48 10.17 -15.40
CA TYR A 331 -11.65 10.76 -16.72
C TYR A 331 -10.28 11.13 -17.25
N VAL A 332 -9.98 10.73 -18.49
CA VAL A 332 -8.71 11.06 -19.15
C VAL A 332 -8.99 11.69 -20.50
N LYS A 333 -8.38 12.85 -20.71
CA LYS A 333 -8.44 13.60 -21.95
C LYS A 333 -7.03 13.86 -22.42
N ASP A 334 -6.61 13.19 -23.51
CA ASP A 334 -5.27 13.22 -24.05
C ASP A 334 -5.21 13.85 -25.43
N ALA A 335 -4.13 14.59 -25.72
CA ALA A 335 -3.83 15.13 -27.03
C ALA A 335 -2.40 14.76 -27.44
N PHE A 336 -2.21 14.40 -28.71
CA PHE A 336 -0.95 13.92 -29.27
C PHE A 336 -0.51 14.72 -30.49
N ASN A 337 0.80 14.83 -30.67
CA ASN A 337 1.43 15.29 -31.89
C ASN A 337 1.37 14.21 -32.99
N LYS A 338 1.63 14.58 -34.22
CA LYS A 338 1.58 13.68 -35.38
C LYS A 338 2.59 12.51 -35.27
N ASP A 339 3.70 12.72 -34.59
CA ASP A 339 4.75 11.73 -34.38
C ASP A 339 4.42 10.73 -33.22
N GLY A 340 3.27 10.86 -32.58
CA GLY A 340 2.85 10.03 -31.45
C GLY A 340 3.32 10.52 -30.09
N SER A 341 4.06 11.63 -30.01
CA SER A 341 4.42 12.24 -28.73
C SER A 341 3.21 12.89 -28.08
N LEU A 342 3.07 12.72 -26.76
CA LEU A 342 2.03 13.36 -25.94
C LEU A 342 2.23 14.88 -25.98
N ALA A 343 1.18 15.63 -26.31
CA ALA A 343 1.18 17.09 -26.26
C ALA A 343 0.61 17.61 -24.93
N ALA A 344 -0.57 17.09 -24.54
CA ALA A 344 -1.23 17.50 -23.31
C ALA A 344 -2.06 16.32 -22.74
N ARG A 345 -2.18 16.28 -21.41
CA ARG A 345 -3.01 15.33 -20.67
C ARG A 345 -3.79 16.01 -19.57
N LYS A 346 -5.11 15.78 -19.55
CA LYS A 346 -5.96 16.16 -18.43
C LYS A 346 -6.57 14.94 -17.80
N VAL A 347 -6.46 14.83 -16.48
CA VAL A 347 -7.04 13.75 -15.69
C VAL A 347 -7.95 14.34 -14.61
N THR A 348 -9.19 13.86 -14.53
CA THR A 348 -10.11 14.18 -13.44
C THR A 348 -10.52 12.88 -12.77
N ALA A 349 -10.46 12.81 -11.44
CA ALA A 349 -10.79 11.60 -10.70
C ALA A 349 -11.73 11.90 -9.53
N TYR A 350 -12.75 11.05 -9.35
CA TYR A 350 -13.65 11.03 -8.20
C TYR A 350 -13.46 9.71 -7.47
N ILE A 351 -12.80 9.76 -6.31
CA ILE A 351 -12.40 8.57 -5.55
C ILE A 351 -13.22 8.49 -4.27
N ASN A 352 -13.84 7.35 -4.06
CA ASN A 352 -14.68 7.08 -2.89
C ASN A 352 -13.85 6.95 -1.62
N CYS A 353 -13.90 7.91 -0.70
CA CYS A 353 -13.27 7.79 0.62
C CYS A 353 -14.10 6.93 1.60
N GLY A 354 -15.36 6.67 1.28
CA GLY A 354 -16.30 6.10 2.24
C GLY A 354 -16.77 7.13 3.27
N ALA A 355 -17.29 6.64 4.40
CA ALA A 355 -17.84 7.46 5.45
C ALA A 355 -16.79 8.29 6.22
N TYR A 356 -15.52 7.86 6.18
CA TYR A 356 -14.42 8.49 6.90
C TYR A 356 -13.15 8.46 6.04
N THR A 357 -12.30 9.46 6.24
CA THR A 357 -11.08 9.56 5.44
C THR A 357 -10.02 8.55 5.85
N THR A 358 -9.87 8.28 7.14
CA THR A 358 -8.83 7.40 7.69
C THR A 358 -7.52 7.47 6.88
N SER A 359 -7.15 6.41 6.19
CA SER A 359 -5.98 6.35 5.30
C SER A 359 -6.30 6.61 3.80
N ALA A 360 -7.57 6.85 3.43
CA ALA A 360 -7.96 7.08 2.03
C ALA A 360 -7.35 8.36 1.45
N LEU A 361 -7.16 9.40 2.26
CA LEU A 361 -6.51 10.64 1.83
C LEU A 361 -5.04 10.42 1.47
N VAL A 362 -4.33 9.58 2.24
CA VAL A 362 -2.95 9.17 1.93
C VAL A 362 -2.91 8.51 0.57
N MET A 363 -3.87 7.62 0.30
CA MET A 363 -3.97 6.95 -0.99
C MET A 363 -4.18 7.95 -2.14
N LEU A 364 -5.12 8.89 -2.00
CA LEU A 364 -5.41 9.86 -3.06
C LEU A 364 -4.22 10.79 -3.33
N ASP A 365 -3.56 11.30 -2.29
CA ASP A 365 -2.37 12.15 -2.43
C ASP A 365 -1.27 11.49 -3.26
N HIS A 366 -1.17 10.17 -3.15
CA HIS A 366 -0.10 9.40 -3.76
C HIS A 366 -0.47 8.76 -5.10
N SER A 367 -1.75 8.46 -5.33
CA SER A 367 -2.21 7.80 -6.56
C SER A 367 -1.91 8.61 -7.82
N VAL A 368 -1.93 9.94 -7.72
CA VAL A 368 -1.63 10.84 -8.85
C VAL A 368 -0.21 10.70 -9.40
N TYR A 369 0.73 10.15 -8.62
CA TYR A 369 2.07 9.82 -9.15
C TYR A 369 2.04 8.69 -10.19
N GLY A 370 0.99 7.90 -10.24
CA GLY A 370 0.74 6.94 -11.32
C GLY A 370 0.66 7.60 -12.71
N VAL A 371 0.23 8.88 -12.75
CA VAL A 371 0.16 9.64 -14.00
C VAL A 371 1.53 10.07 -14.50
N SER A 372 2.46 10.34 -13.57
CA SER A 372 3.67 11.14 -13.87
C SER A 372 4.93 10.31 -14.08
N GLY A 373 5.01 9.08 -13.55
CA GLY A 373 6.28 8.38 -13.37
C GLY A 373 6.75 7.51 -14.55
N ASN A 374 5.91 7.23 -15.54
CA ASN A 374 6.26 6.37 -16.68
C ASN A 374 6.55 7.14 -17.95
N TYR A 375 5.80 8.20 -18.21
CA TYR A 375 5.78 8.90 -19.48
C TYR A 375 6.06 10.39 -19.31
N ARG A 376 6.68 10.99 -20.30
CA ARG A 376 6.82 12.44 -20.40
C ARG A 376 5.43 13.06 -20.53
N ASN A 377 5.14 14.03 -19.69
CA ASN A 377 3.89 14.77 -19.69
C ASN A 377 4.22 16.28 -19.89
N PRO A 378 4.48 16.74 -21.10
CA PRO A 378 4.94 18.10 -21.35
C PRO A 378 3.92 19.16 -20.97
N CYS A 379 2.62 18.82 -20.92
CA CYS A 379 1.56 19.65 -20.38
C CYS A 379 0.53 18.77 -19.64
N LEU A 380 0.53 18.84 -18.30
CA LEU A 380 -0.25 17.98 -17.42
C LEU A 380 -1.19 18.78 -16.53
N TRP A 381 -2.46 18.40 -16.54
CA TRP A 381 -3.49 18.85 -15.62
C TRP A 381 -4.11 17.65 -14.90
N VAL A 382 -3.98 17.59 -13.58
CA VAL A 382 -4.67 16.59 -12.76
C VAL A 382 -5.52 17.28 -11.70
N ASP A 383 -6.78 16.87 -11.60
CA ASP A 383 -7.67 17.15 -10.46
C ASP A 383 -8.21 15.81 -9.95
N ALA A 384 -7.85 15.44 -8.72
CA ALA A 384 -8.35 14.26 -8.07
C ALA A 384 -9.08 14.63 -6.78
N TYR A 385 -10.33 14.17 -6.67
CA TYR A 385 -11.23 14.47 -5.56
C TYR A 385 -11.43 13.22 -4.72
N GLY A 386 -11.14 13.30 -3.43
CA GLY A 386 -11.60 12.34 -2.45
C GLY A 386 -12.97 12.76 -1.94
N VAL A 387 -13.93 11.86 -2.04
CA VAL A 387 -15.35 12.18 -1.79
C VAL A 387 -15.91 11.27 -0.71
N TYR A 388 -16.53 11.87 0.31
CA TYR A 388 -17.28 11.14 1.32
C TYR A 388 -18.55 10.51 0.74
N THR A 389 -18.82 9.27 1.14
CA THR A 389 -20.07 8.56 0.84
C THR A 389 -20.53 7.80 2.08
N ASN A 390 -21.75 7.27 2.06
CA ASN A 390 -22.28 6.45 3.15
C ASN A 390 -21.94 4.95 2.97
N THR A 391 -20.73 4.67 2.43
CA THR A 391 -20.16 3.33 2.41
C THR A 391 -19.14 3.18 3.52
N GLU A 392 -18.69 1.96 3.82
CA GLU A 392 -17.58 1.77 4.75
C GLU A 392 -16.35 2.56 4.31
N ASN A 393 -15.51 2.97 5.26
CA ASN A 393 -14.30 3.72 4.94
C ASN A 393 -13.34 2.90 4.06
N ASN A 394 -12.73 3.57 3.10
CA ASN A 394 -11.78 2.98 2.19
C ASN A 394 -10.34 3.32 2.60
N GLY A 395 -9.37 2.54 2.14
CA GLY A 395 -7.97 2.71 2.53
C GLY A 395 -6.96 2.27 1.47
N PRO A 396 -5.68 2.33 1.81
CA PRO A 396 -4.62 1.89 0.92
C PRO A 396 -4.81 0.42 0.51
N TYR A 397 -4.51 0.15 -0.73
CA TYR A 397 -4.36 -1.19 -1.26
C TYR A 397 -3.00 -1.25 -1.99
N ARG A 398 -2.35 -2.41 -2.04
CA ARG A 398 -1.09 -2.62 -2.75
C ARG A 398 -1.05 -1.81 -4.05
N ALA A 399 -0.11 -0.86 -4.20
CA ALA A 399 0.02 0.15 -5.24
C ALA A 399 -0.57 1.56 -4.94
N LEU A 400 -1.33 1.75 -3.85
CA LEU A 400 -1.88 3.04 -3.41
C LEU A 400 -2.71 3.77 -4.49
N GLY A 401 -3.50 3.02 -5.29
CA GLY A 401 -4.35 3.58 -6.34
C GLY A 401 -3.60 3.99 -7.62
N CYS A 402 -2.27 3.91 -7.69
CA CYS A 402 -1.52 4.18 -8.91
C CYS A 402 -1.99 3.27 -10.06
N GLU A 403 -2.38 2.03 -9.76
CA GLU A 403 -2.87 1.05 -10.74
C GLU A 403 -4.13 1.52 -11.47
N LEU A 404 -4.98 2.34 -10.81
CA LEU A 404 -6.21 2.86 -11.42
C LEU A 404 -5.87 3.92 -12.48
N PHE A 405 -4.98 4.85 -12.12
CA PHE A 405 -4.52 5.90 -13.03
C PHE A 405 -3.71 5.33 -14.19
N VAL A 406 -2.80 4.38 -13.89
CA VAL A 406 -2.01 3.70 -14.93
C VAL A 406 -2.91 2.93 -15.88
N TYR A 407 -3.95 2.23 -15.39
CA TYR A 407 -4.93 1.58 -16.26
C TYR A 407 -5.53 2.55 -17.28
N ALA A 408 -6.04 3.68 -16.79
CA ALA A 408 -6.69 4.69 -17.64
C ALA A 408 -5.73 5.26 -18.70
N ILE A 409 -4.49 5.57 -18.31
CA ILE A 409 -3.47 6.11 -19.21
C ILE A 409 -3.03 5.07 -20.25
N GLU A 410 -2.81 3.85 -19.86
CA GLU A 410 -2.34 2.78 -20.73
C GLU A 410 -3.39 2.40 -21.78
N ARG A 411 -4.69 2.45 -21.40
CA ARG A 411 -5.78 2.29 -22.35
C ARG A 411 -5.82 3.44 -23.36
N ASN A 412 -5.66 4.70 -22.92
CA ASN A 412 -5.63 5.85 -23.80
C ASN A 412 -4.45 5.81 -24.80
N LEU A 413 -3.28 5.30 -24.36
CA LEU A 413 -2.15 5.13 -25.29
C LEU A 413 -2.46 4.13 -26.41
N ASP A 414 -3.15 3.04 -26.13
CA ASP A 414 -3.58 2.08 -27.15
C ASP A 414 -4.56 2.70 -28.15
N LEU A 415 -5.53 3.49 -27.65
CA LEU A 415 -6.49 4.21 -28.50
C LEU A 415 -5.79 5.27 -29.37
N ALA A 416 -4.81 5.99 -28.81
CA ALA A 416 -4.01 6.96 -29.56
C ALA A 416 -3.17 6.29 -30.65
N ALA A 417 -2.54 5.17 -30.32
CA ALA A 417 -1.72 4.38 -31.26
C ALA A 417 -2.57 3.96 -32.48
N GLU A 418 -3.76 3.45 -32.25
CA GLU A 418 -4.69 3.06 -33.28
C GLU A 418 -5.14 4.25 -34.15
N ALA A 419 -5.55 5.36 -33.50
CA ALA A 419 -5.99 6.57 -34.21
C ALA A 419 -4.88 7.22 -35.05
N LEU A 420 -3.61 7.10 -34.63
CA LEU A 420 -2.44 7.62 -35.36
C LEU A 420 -1.86 6.62 -36.36
N GLY A 421 -2.27 5.35 -36.32
CA GLY A 421 -1.66 4.28 -37.11
C GLY A 421 -0.21 3.96 -36.72
N ILE A 422 0.10 4.19 -35.42
CA ILE A 422 1.43 3.90 -34.82
C ILE A 422 1.33 2.56 -34.06
N ASP A 423 2.40 1.76 -34.06
CA ASP A 423 2.44 0.54 -33.27
C ASP A 423 2.33 0.85 -31.76
N LYS A 424 1.59 0.02 -31.03
CA LYS A 424 1.31 0.22 -29.60
C LYS A 424 2.57 0.14 -28.71
N TYR A 425 3.59 -0.62 -29.12
CA TYR A 425 4.91 -0.60 -28.49
C TYR A 425 5.65 0.71 -28.81
N ASP A 426 5.61 1.15 -30.07
CA ASP A 426 6.34 2.35 -30.53
C ASP A 426 5.81 3.62 -29.85
N ILE A 427 4.49 3.79 -29.70
CA ILE A 427 3.95 4.97 -29.00
C ILE A 427 4.42 5.06 -27.56
N ARG A 428 4.57 3.92 -26.86
CA ARG A 428 5.17 3.87 -25.51
C ARG A 428 6.64 4.26 -25.53
N LYS A 429 7.42 3.74 -26.50
CA LYS A 429 8.85 4.08 -26.67
C LYS A 429 9.08 5.54 -27.00
N ILE A 430 8.18 6.20 -27.72
CA ILE A 430 8.22 7.64 -28.01
C ILE A 430 8.06 8.44 -26.72
N ASN A 431 7.17 8.03 -25.84
CA ASN A 431 6.76 8.82 -24.68
C ASN A 431 7.46 8.44 -23.36
N VAL A 432 8.14 7.31 -23.29
CA VAL A 432 8.74 6.81 -22.04
C VAL A 432 9.74 7.80 -21.44
N LEU A 433 9.70 7.97 -20.11
CA LEU A 433 10.68 8.76 -19.36
C LEU A 433 12.05 8.08 -19.37
N ARG A 434 13.09 8.89 -19.56
CA ARG A 434 14.50 8.47 -19.56
C ARG A 434 15.31 9.26 -18.55
N LYS A 435 16.48 8.76 -18.21
CA LYS A 435 17.44 9.50 -17.35
C LYS A 435 17.72 10.88 -17.96
N GLY A 436 17.54 11.91 -17.16
CA GLY A 436 17.73 13.31 -17.54
C GLY A 436 16.44 14.04 -17.93
N ASP A 437 15.32 13.31 -18.14
CA ASP A 437 14.01 13.94 -18.36
C ASP A 437 13.46 14.53 -17.05
N ILE A 438 12.46 15.39 -17.18
CA ILE A 438 11.67 15.92 -16.07
C ILE A 438 10.31 15.19 -16.07
N ASP A 439 9.86 14.73 -14.93
CA ASP A 439 8.55 14.10 -14.77
C ASP A 439 7.41 15.14 -14.65
N GLY A 440 6.16 14.66 -14.58
CA GLY A 440 4.99 15.53 -14.44
C GLY A 440 4.87 16.29 -13.11
N HIS A 441 5.77 16.06 -12.15
CA HIS A 441 5.90 16.83 -10.90
C HIS A 441 7.10 17.80 -10.91
N GLY A 442 7.80 17.92 -12.04
CA GLY A 442 8.98 18.76 -12.15
C GLY A 442 10.25 18.15 -11.58
N GLN A 443 10.23 16.86 -11.25
CA GLN A 443 11.36 16.13 -10.67
C GLN A 443 12.29 15.61 -11.76
N LEU A 444 13.60 15.81 -11.60
CA LEU A 444 14.61 15.23 -12.48
C LEU A 444 14.70 13.72 -12.32
N VAL A 445 14.61 12.99 -13.41
CA VAL A 445 14.72 11.54 -13.46
C VAL A 445 16.18 11.09 -13.48
N TYR A 446 16.68 10.57 -12.37
CA TYR A 446 18.07 10.12 -12.26
C TYR A 446 18.30 8.70 -12.74
N ASN A 447 17.31 7.84 -12.54
CA ASN A 447 17.36 6.41 -12.90
C ASN A 447 15.93 5.95 -13.15
N ASN A 448 15.68 5.40 -14.36
CA ASN A 448 14.36 4.93 -14.77
C ASN A 448 14.52 3.79 -15.78
N GLY A 449 14.15 2.58 -15.39
CA GLY A 449 14.19 1.37 -16.21
C GLY A 449 12.97 1.16 -17.11
N SER A 450 12.18 2.21 -17.40
CA SER A 450 10.94 2.08 -18.19
C SER A 450 11.20 1.59 -19.62
N ASP A 451 12.25 2.13 -20.24
CA ASP A 451 12.63 1.76 -21.62
C ASP A 451 13.07 0.31 -21.72
N GLU A 452 13.86 -0.15 -20.75
CA GLU A 452 14.35 -1.53 -20.65
C GLU A 452 13.20 -2.49 -20.32
N ALA A 453 12.31 -2.12 -19.37
CA ALA A 453 11.21 -2.96 -18.93
C ALA A 453 10.21 -3.24 -20.06
N ILE A 454 9.75 -2.18 -20.76
CA ILE A 454 8.80 -2.36 -21.88
C ILE A 454 9.43 -3.11 -23.06
N THR A 455 10.73 -2.88 -23.31
CA THR A 455 11.45 -3.58 -24.38
C THR A 455 11.59 -5.07 -24.07
N ALA A 456 11.91 -5.42 -22.82
CA ALA A 456 12.02 -6.82 -22.39
C ALA A 456 10.66 -7.52 -22.44
N ALA A 457 9.58 -6.85 -22.00
CA ALA A 457 8.23 -7.37 -22.05
C ALA A 457 7.76 -7.64 -23.50
N ALA A 458 7.98 -6.68 -24.39
CA ALA A 458 7.65 -6.81 -25.81
C ALA A 458 8.44 -7.97 -26.46
N LYS A 459 9.72 -8.07 -26.17
CA LYS A 459 10.58 -9.15 -26.68
C LYS A 459 10.12 -10.52 -26.20
N PHE A 460 9.72 -10.64 -24.93
CA PHE A 460 9.32 -11.92 -24.35
C PHE A 460 8.06 -12.48 -25.02
N ILE A 461 7.04 -11.64 -25.25
CA ILE A 461 5.80 -12.07 -25.94
C ILE A 461 5.94 -12.06 -27.45
N GLU A 462 7.17 -11.90 -27.98
CA GLU A 462 7.45 -11.86 -29.42
C GLU A 462 6.53 -10.83 -30.13
N TRP A 463 6.54 -9.55 -29.64
CA TRP A 463 5.63 -8.49 -30.11
C TRP A 463 5.62 -8.30 -31.62
N ASP A 464 6.77 -8.51 -32.29
CA ASP A 464 7.00 -8.44 -33.74
C ASP A 464 6.31 -9.56 -34.54
N LYS A 465 5.85 -10.62 -33.87
CA LYS A 465 5.11 -11.72 -34.48
C LYS A 465 3.60 -11.57 -34.23
N PRO A 466 2.76 -12.07 -35.13
CA PRO A 466 1.31 -12.09 -34.85
C PRO A 466 0.99 -12.94 -33.60
N ALA A 467 -0.13 -12.62 -32.95
CA ALA A 467 -0.70 -13.48 -31.92
C ALA A 467 -1.12 -14.84 -32.52
N HIS A 468 -1.45 -15.80 -31.67
CA HIS A 468 -1.96 -17.11 -32.12
C HIS A 468 -3.12 -16.93 -33.11
N ALA A 469 -3.18 -17.81 -34.10
CA ALA A 469 -4.26 -17.79 -35.08
C ALA A 469 -5.60 -18.10 -34.42
N PRO A 470 -6.73 -17.53 -34.90
CA PRO A 470 -8.07 -17.86 -34.40
C PRO A 470 -8.34 -19.36 -34.46
N GLU A 471 -8.98 -19.88 -33.38
CA GLU A 471 -9.34 -21.29 -33.25
C GLU A 471 -10.78 -21.41 -32.76
N GLY A 472 -11.72 -21.83 -33.65
CA GLY A 472 -13.12 -21.85 -33.31
C GLY A 472 -13.62 -20.48 -32.83
N PRO A 473 -14.27 -20.40 -31.63
CA PRO A 473 -14.74 -19.13 -31.07
C PRO A 473 -13.58 -18.31 -30.42
N TRP A 474 -12.35 -18.82 -30.33
CA TRP A 474 -11.23 -18.14 -29.69
C TRP A 474 -10.55 -17.12 -30.60
N ARG A 475 -10.32 -15.93 -30.07
CA ARG A 475 -9.53 -14.85 -30.68
C ARG A 475 -8.36 -14.53 -29.78
N TYR A 476 -7.19 -14.28 -30.33
CA TYR A 476 -5.95 -14.09 -29.58
C TYR A 476 -5.43 -12.67 -29.79
N GLY A 477 -4.88 -12.09 -28.73
CA GLY A 477 -4.31 -10.76 -28.78
C GLY A 477 -3.20 -10.55 -27.76
N LYS A 478 -2.28 -9.64 -28.08
CA LYS A 478 -1.15 -9.26 -27.25
C LYS A 478 -1.36 -7.87 -26.66
N GLY A 479 -0.98 -7.68 -25.40
CA GLY A 479 -1.07 -6.43 -24.69
C GLY A 479 0.23 -6.12 -23.93
N LEU A 480 0.58 -4.85 -23.88
CA LEU A 480 1.69 -4.30 -23.14
C LEU A 480 1.22 -3.22 -22.19
N SER A 481 1.89 -3.08 -21.05
CA SER A 481 1.74 -1.90 -20.21
C SER A 481 2.97 -1.62 -19.37
N LEU A 482 3.15 -0.35 -18.98
CA LEU A 482 4.12 0.11 -17.99
C LEU A 482 3.41 0.51 -16.70
N GLY A 483 4.07 0.32 -15.56
CA GLY A 483 3.62 0.78 -14.26
C GLY A 483 4.77 1.39 -13.47
N ASN A 484 4.47 2.42 -12.71
CA ASN A 484 5.41 3.06 -11.81
C ASN A 484 4.84 3.17 -10.41
N LYS A 485 5.71 3.01 -9.42
CA LYS A 485 5.40 3.25 -8.02
C LYS A 485 6.47 4.15 -7.42
N PHE A 486 6.06 5.26 -6.86
CA PHE A 486 6.95 6.10 -6.06
C PHE A 486 7.39 5.37 -4.79
N THR A 487 8.59 5.63 -4.32
CA THR A 487 9.08 5.13 -3.04
C THR A 487 9.26 6.28 -2.08
N ALA A 488 8.66 6.14 -0.92
CA ALA A 488 8.61 7.09 0.18
C ALA A 488 8.21 8.51 -0.25
N TYR A 489 7.47 9.20 0.57
CA TYR A 489 6.98 10.54 0.34
C TYR A 489 7.00 11.34 1.63
N GLY A 490 7.36 12.63 1.54
CA GLY A 490 7.45 13.50 2.70
C GLY A 490 8.58 13.12 3.66
N LYS A 491 8.49 13.59 4.90
CA LYS A 491 9.48 13.26 5.93
C LYS A 491 9.29 11.81 6.33
N THR A 492 10.29 10.99 6.10
CA THR A 492 10.33 9.57 6.45
C THR A 492 11.67 9.21 7.06
N GLY A 493 11.69 8.24 7.95
CA GLY A 493 12.92 7.79 8.56
C GLY A 493 12.74 6.49 9.33
N THR A 494 13.86 5.87 9.65
CA THR A 494 13.92 4.70 10.50
C THR A 494 15.27 4.61 11.22
N GLU A 495 15.30 3.75 12.22
CA GLU A 495 16.49 3.40 12.99
C GLU A 495 16.69 1.89 12.97
N ALA A 496 17.94 1.46 13.11
CA ALA A 496 18.32 0.07 13.31
C ALA A 496 19.42 -0.04 14.35
N ASN A 497 19.45 -1.15 15.09
CA ASN A 497 20.57 -1.50 15.95
C ASN A 497 21.19 -2.82 15.52
N VAL A 498 22.51 -2.89 15.47
CA VAL A 498 23.28 -4.10 15.19
C VAL A 498 24.19 -4.38 16.37
N THR A 499 23.99 -5.53 17.02
CA THR A 499 24.75 -5.93 18.22
C THR A 499 25.60 -7.15 17.90
N ILE A 500 26.89 -7.04 18.11
CA ILE A 500 27.78 -8.21 18.10
C ILE A 500 27.58 -8.93 19.42
N LEU A 501 27.28 -10.22 19.39
CA LEU A 501 27.02 -11.03 20.60
C LEU A 501 28.25 -11.85 21.01
N ASP A 502 28.25 -12.32 22.25
CA ASP A 502 29.29 -13.12 22.86
C ASP A 502 29.25 -14.62 22.51
N ASP A 503 28.30 -15.00 21.63
CA ASP A 503 28.15 -16.35 21.07
C ASP A 503 28.44 -16.38 19.54
N ASP A 504 29.24 -15.44 19.06
CA ASP A 504 29.59 -15.26 17.63
C ASP A 504 28.45 -14.90 16.69
N LYS A 505 27.28 -14.61 17.23
CA LYS A 505 26.12 -14.15 16.44
C LYS A 505 26.08 -12.63 16.36
N ILE A 506 25.34 -12.16 15.37
CA ILE A 506 24.99 -10.74 15.21
C ILE A 506 23.48 -10.60 15.34
N GLU A 507 23.06 -9.78 16.29
CA GLU A 507 21.64 -9.45 16.48
C GLU A 507 21.32 -8.15 15.76
N VAL A 508 20.23 -8.16 14.99
CA VAL A 508 19.68 -6.99 14.29
C VAL A 508 18.32 -6.67 14.89
N ALA A 509 18.16 -5.49 15.46
CA ALA A 509 16.90 -5.01 16.00
C ALA A 509 16.30 -3.95 15.05
N VAL A 510 15.07 -4.19 14.60
CA VAL A 510 14.28 -3.34 13.70
C VAL A 510 12.82 -3.33 14.13
N SER A 511 12.06 -2.28 13.77
CA SER A 511 10.61 -2.24 13.95
C SER A 511 9.85 -2.60 12.65
N HIS A 512 10.54 -3.10 11.66
CA HIS A 512 9.97 -3.50 10.37
C HIS A 512 9.06 -4.71 10.52
N VAL A 513 7.81 -4.60 10.04
CA VAL A 513 6.81 -5.67 10.21
C VAL A 513 6.95 -6.73 9.11
N GLU A 514 6.96 -8.02 9.51
CA GLU A 514 6.94 -9.16 8.60
C GLU A 514 5.50 -9.63 8.37
N MET A 515 4.93 -9.27 7.22
CA MET A 515 3.58 -9.64 6.80
C MET A 515 3.54 -10.72 5.70
N GLY A 516 4.68 -11.39 5.46
CA GLY A 516 4.86 -12.43 4.45
C GLY A 516 5.81 -12.06 3.30
N GLN A 517 6.21 -10.79 3.18
CA GLN A 517 7.03 -10.27 2.08
C GLN A 517 8.51 -10.73 2.14
N GLY A 518 8.99 -11.19 3.30
CA GLY A 518 10.37 -11.67 3.46
C GLY A 518 11.36 -10.57 3.85
N ALA A 519 10.88 -9.48 4.43
CA ALA A 519 11.70 -8.34 4.83
C ALA A 519 12.80 -8.72 5.81
N LEU A 520 12.48 -9.49 6.86
CA LEU A 520 13.45 -9.92 7.86
C LEU A 520 14.62 -10.73 7.25
N THR A 521 14.36 -11.46 6.18
CA THR A 521 15.40 -12.21 5.46
C THR A 521 16.34 -11.26 4.73
N VAL A 522 15.79 -10.25 4.05
CA VAL A 522 16.58 -9.25 3.31
C VAL A 522 17.38 -8.37 4.29
N ASP A 523 16.77 -7.97 5.41
CA ASP A 523 17.46 -7.24 6.49
C ASP A 523 18.66 -8.04 7.02
N SER A 524 18.49 -9.34 7.20
CA SER A 524 19.60 -10.25 7.59
C SER A 524 20.67 -10.36 6.49
N GLN A 525 20.29 -10.37 5.20
CA GLN A 525 21.25 -10.43 4.09
C GLN A 525 22.15 -9.20 4.03
N HIS A 526 21.67 -8.00 4.38
CA HIS A 526 22.50 -6.81 4.49
C HIS A 526 23.64 -6.98 5.52
N VAL A 527 23.31 -7.58 6.67
CA VAL A 527 24.28 -7.82 7.74
C VAL A 527 25.24 -8.95 7.37
N ALA A 528 24.72 -10.03 6.76
CA ALA A 528 25.53 -11.15 6.26
C ALA A 528 26.56 -10.67 5.22
N GLU A 529 26.14 -9.83 4.28
CA GLU A 529 26.99 -9.21 3.29
C GLU A 529 28.08 -8.33 3.93
N PHE A 530 27.68 -7.50 4.91
CA PHE A 530 28.57 -6.51 5.50
C PHE A 530 29.69 -7.15 6.33
N PHE A 531 29.37 -8.17 7.15
CA PHE A 531 30.32 -8.83 8.03
C PHE A 531 30.92 -10.11 7.45
N HIS A 532 30.49 -10.53 6.27
CA HIS A 532 30.85 -11.82 5.64
C HIS A 532 30.62 -13.01 6.55
N VAL A 533 29.43 -13.09 7.14
CA VAL A 533 28.98 -14.19 8.01
C VAL A 533 27.78 -14.92 7.43
N PRO A 534 27.63 -16.24 7.66
CA PRO A 534 26.47 -16.97 7.16
C PRO A 534 25.18 -16.49 7.83
N MET A 535 24.06 -16.61 7.11
CA MET A 535 22.72 -16.22 7.59
C MET A 535 22.33 -16.88 8.90
N SER A 536 22.82 -18.07 9.19
CA SER A 536 22.58 -18.80 10.45
C SER A 536 23.19 -18.15 11.69
N GLN A 537 24.15 -17.22 11.51
CA GLN A 537 24.74 -16.44 12.60
C GLN A 537 24.03 -15.11 12.84
N ILE A 538 22.98 -14.83 12.09
CA ILE A 538 22.21 -13.59 12.26
C ILE A 538 20.90 -13.91 13.00
N ARG A 539 20.66 -13.16 14.06
CA ARG A 539 19.41 -13.14 14.82
C ARG A 539 18.70 -11.83 14.59
N ILE A 540 17.46 -11.91 14.12
CA ILE A 540 16.66 -10.71 13.92
C ILE A 540 15.62 -10.57 15.04
N ARG A 541 15.40 -9.33 15.49
CA ARG A 541 14.40 -8.94 16.49
C ARG A 541 13.54 -7.80 15.97
N ASN A 542 12.21 -7.97 16.08
CA ASN A 542 11.20 -6.97 15.69
C ASN A 542 9.96 -7.03 16.61
N GLU A 543 10.17 -7.23 17.92
CA GLU A 543 9.11 -7.70 18.84
C GLU A 543 8.18 -6.61 19.36
N ASN A 544 8.71 -5.53 19.94
CA ASN A 544 7.96 -4.61 20.81
C ASN A 544 8.37 -3.15 20.56
N SER A 545 7.39 -2.25 20.48
CA SER A 545 7.61 -0.83 20.21
C SER A 545 8.44 -0.07 21.27
N ASP A 546 8.63 -0.64 22.47
CA ASP A 546 9.34 0.04 23.55
C ASP A 546 10.84 -0.18 23.49
N PHE A 547 11.27 -1.35 23.03
CA PHE A 547 12.67 -1.74 22.98
C PHE A 547 13.27 -1.73 21.58
N MET A 548 12.42 -1.73 20.55
CA MET A 548 12.88 -1.68 19.19
C MET A 548 13.12 -0.23 18.72
N PRO A 549 14.10 -0.01 17.83
CA PRO A 549 14.36 1.29 17.25
C PRO A 549 13.14 1.85 16.50
N TYR A 550 13.15 3.16 16.22
CA TYR A 550 12.03 3.82 15.56
C TYR A 550 11.83 3.32 14.12
N ASP A 551 10.60 3.03 13.74
CA ASP A 551 10.12 2.92 12.36
C ASP A 551 8.68 3.40 12.27
N GLU A 552 8.31 4.05 11.18
CA GLU A 552 6.94 4.56 10.97
C GLU A 552 5.94 3.43 10.72
N GLY A 553 6.36 2.39 9.97
CA GLY A 553 5.52 1.28 9.54
C GLY A 553 5.95 0.69 8.19
N THR A 554 5.33 -0.43 7.81
CA THR A 554 5.67 -1.20 6.62
C THR A 554 4.65 -0.94 5.50
N TYR A 555 4.89 0.10 4.70
CA TYR A 555 4.04 0.57 3.59
C TYR A 555 4.87 1.32 2.53
N CYS A 556 4.24 1.79 1.43
CA CYS A 556 4.81 2.63 0.37
C CYS A 556 6.10 2.07 -0.25
N SER A 557 6.31 0.77 -0.26
CA SER A 557 7.52 0.08 -0.75
C SER A 557 8.84 0.65 -0.16
N ARG A 558 8.76 1.29 1.03
CA ARG A 558 9.89 1.99 1.67
C ARG A 558 10.87 1.05 2.38
N GLY A 559 10.38 -0.10 2.85
CA GLY A 559 11.12 -0.98 3.76
C GLY A 559 12.53 -1.31 3.26
N THR A 560 12.67 -1.87 2.07
CA THR A 560 13.99 -2.23 1.51
C THR A 560 14.95 -1.05 1.48
N TYR A 561 14.48 0.14 1.04
CA TYR A 561 15.34 1.31 0.90
C TYR A 561 15.68 1.97 2.24
N ILE A 562 14.66 2.25 3.05
CA ILE A 562 14.84 3.02 4.29
C ILE A 562 15.52 2.15 5.36
N ASN A 563 14.99 0.93 5.63
CA ASN A 563 15.55 0.06 6.67
C ASN A 563 16.91 -0.51 6.26
N GLY A 564 17.09 -0.90 5.00
CA GLY A 564 18.38 -1.39 4.52
C GLY A 564 19.51 -0.38 4.69
N ASN A 565 19.26 0.92 4.41
CA ASN A 565 20.26 1.97 4.66
C ASN A 565 20.53 2.18 6.16
N ALA A 566 19.50 2.17 7.01
CA ALA A 566 19.71 2.28 8.46
C ALA A 566 20.52 1.08 9.03
N ILE A 567 20.24 -0.13 8.52
CA ILE A 567 20.98 -1.34 8.89
C ILE A 567 22.44 -1.23 8.49
N ILE A 568 22.75 -0.75 7.27
CA ILE A 568 24.12 -0.55 6.81
C ILE A 568 24.87 0.44 7.71
N LEU A 569 24.25 1.59 8.04
CA LEU A 569 24.82 2.57 8.98
C LEU A 569 25.04 1.98 10.37
N ALA A 570 24.13 1.14 10.86
CA ALA A 570 24.30 0.43 12.12
C ALA A 570 25.45 -0.59 12.05
N CYS A 571 25.62 -1.27 10.93
CA CYS A 571 26.76 -2.17 10.69
C CYS A 571 28.09 -1.41 10.70
N GLU A 572 28.15 -0.25 10.05
CA GLU A 572 29.35 0.61 10.04
C GLU A 572 29.76 1.04 11.44
N ASP A 573 28.79 1.48 12.26
CA ASP A 573 29.06 1.86 13.65
C ASP A 573 29.47 0.65 14.52
N ALA A 574 28.81 -0.50 14.36
CA ALA A 574 29.19 -1.73 15.06
C ALA A 574 30.59 -2.18 14.66
N GLN A 575 30.94 -2.14 13.38
CA GLN A 575 32.26 -2.50 12.87
C GLN A 575 33.35 -1.56 13.41
N ARG A 576 33.08 -0.26 13.45
CA ARG A 576 34.02 0.70 14.04
C ARG A 576 34.35 0.34 15.47
N GLN A 577 33.35 0.08 16.32
CA GLN A 577 33.54 -0.33 17.71
C GLN A 577 34.30 -1.67 17.81
N LEU A 578 33.94 -2.64 16.97
CA LEU A 578 34.55 -3.96 16.86
C LEU A 578 36.05 -3.83 16.53
N PHE A 579 36.39 -3.04 15.51
CA PHE A 579 37.78 -2.86 15.07
C PHE A 579 38.62 -2.09 16.09
N GLU A 580 38.07 -1.05 16.72
CA GLU A 580 38.76 -0.31 17.80
C GLU A 580 39.11 -1.22 18.98
N ARG A 581 38.24 -2.13 19.37
CA ARG A 581 38.47 -3.10 20.43
C ARG A 581 39.49 -4.16 20.01
N THR A 582 39.33 -4.72 18.80
CA THR A 582 40.27 -5.72 18.27
C THR A 582 41.69 -5.15 18.07
N SER A 583 41.81 -3.93 17.53
CA SER A 583 43.09 -3.24 17.34
C SER A 583 43.89 -3.16 18.62
N LYS A 584 43.26 -2.82 19.74
CA LYS A 584 43.91 -2.76 21.07
C LYS A 584 44.40 -4.12 21.55
N ARG A 585 43.68 -5.20 21.24
CA ARG A 585 44.01 -6.56 21.67
C ARG A 585 45.07 -7.22 20.79
N LEU A 586 44.99 -7.03 19.46
CA LEU A 586 45.93 -7.64 18.52
C LEU A 586 47.20 -6.76 18.29
N GLY A 587 47.16 -5.48 18.67
CA GLY A 587 48.24 -4.52 18.36
C GLY A 587 48.33 -4.20 16.84
N VAL A 588 47.23 -4.31 16.12
CA VAL A 588 47.12 -4.12 14.67
C VAL A 588 46.31 -2.83 14.38
N PRO A 589 46.76 -1.96 13.46
CA PRO A 589 46.00 -0.78 13.06
C PRO A 589 44.60 -1.14 12.50
N VAL A 590 43.60 -0.29 12.78
CA VAL A 590 42.20 -0.51 12.39
C VAL A 590 42.05 -0.73 10.89
N GLU A 591 42.84 -0.04 10.08
CA GLU A 591 42.79 -0.08 8.60
C GLU A 591 43.19 -1.45 8.02
N ARG A 592 43.92 -2.23 8.80
CA ARG A 592 44.36 -3.58 8.44
C ARG A 592 43.33 -4.66 8.82
N LEU A 593 42.32 -4.32 9.64
CA LEU A 593 41.35 -5.29 10.11
C LEU A 593 40.25 -5.56 9.06
N ALA A 594 39.77 -6.78 9.04
CA ALA A 594 38.61 -7.21 8.25
C ALA A 594 37.83 -8.27 9.02
N THR A 595 36.58 -8.51 8.60
CA THR A 595 35.70 -9.53 9.18
C THR A 595 35.40 -10.65 8.20
N ALA A 596 35.35 -11.88 8.67
CA ALA A 596 34.81 -13.03 7.95
C ALA A 596 34.52 -14.18 8.96
N ASN A 597 33.42 -14.90 8.77
CA ASN A 597 33.07 -16.08 9.57
C ASN A 597 33.16 -15.86 11.10
N SER A 598 32.62 -14.74 11.56
CA SER A 598 32.64 -14.27 12.99
C SER A 598 34.04 -14.06 13.56
N LYS A 599 35.02 -13.80 12.70
CA LYS A 599 36.40 -13.42 13.08
C LYS A 599 36.68 -11.99 12.66
N VAL A 600 37.51 -11.31 13.46
CA VAL A 600 38.24 -10.10 13.05
C VAL A 600 39.68 -10.48 12.85
N TYR A 601 40.25 -10.26 11.70
CA TYR A 601 41.60 -10.68 11.34
C TYR A 601 42.40 -9.55 10.69
N ASP A 602 43.72 -9.68 10.77
CA ASP A 602 44.66 -8.79 10.09
C ASP A 602 44.76 -9.20 8.61
N LYS A 603 44.43 -8.27 7.67
CA LYS A 603 44.53 -8.52 6.20
C LYS A 603 45.92 -8.90 5.72
N GLU A 604 46.98 -8.45 6.41
CA GLU A 604 48.38 -8.79 6.07
C GLU A 604 48.84 -10.11 6.69
N ASN A 605 48.20 -10.55 7.77
CA ASN A 605 48.46 -11.83 8.44
C ASN A 605 47.14 -12.47 8.93
N PRO A 606 46.41 -13.18 8.08
CA PRO A 606 45.09 -13.75 8.40
C PRO A 606 45.09 -14.75 9.57
N ASP A 607 46.22 -15.29 9.96
CA ASP A 607 46.37 -16.15 11.13
C ASP A 607 46.37 -15.34 12.46
N ASN A 608 46.55 -14.03 12.40
CA ASN A 608 46.40 -13.12 13.52
C ASN A 608 44.94 -12.61 13.59
N PHE A 609 44.11 -13.29 14.36
CA PHE A 609 42.67 -13.00 14.44
C PHE A 609 42.13 -13.19 15.87
N LEU A 610 40.94 -12.66 16.09
CA LEU A 610 40.08 -12.96 17.24
C LEU A 610 38.67 -13.35 16.74
N TYR A 611 38.02 -14.28 17.41
CA TYR A 611 36.57 -14.47 17.24
C TYR A 611 35.79 -13.34 17.90
N PHE A 612 34.55 -13.15 17.54
CA PHE A 612 33.72 -12.14 18.18
C PHE A 612 33.57 -12.39 19.68
N HIS A 613 33.39 -13.66 20.10
CA HIS A 613 33.32 -14.04 21.51
C HIS A 613 34.60 -13.73 22.30
N ASP A 614 35.80 -13.81 21.69
CA ASP A 614 37.06 -13.47 22.35
C ASP A 614 37.12 -12.01 22.80
N LEU A 615 36.27 -11.14 22.21
CA LEU A 615 36.25 -9.72 22.59
C LEU A 615 35.43 -9.43 23.85
N TYR A 616 34.79 -10.44 24.42
CA TYR A 616 34.06 -10.38 25.68
C TYR A 616 34.81 -11.19 26.74
N GLU A 617 35.09 -10.58 27.89
CA GLU A 617 35.70 -11.30 28.98
C GLU A 617 34.67 -12.16 29.72
N HIS A 618 34.92 -13.47 29.76
CA HIS A 618 34.10 -14.46 30.48
C HIS A 618 34.51 -14.51 31.96
N GLY A 619 33.96 -13.61 32.77
CA GLY A 619 34.35 -13.60 34.17
C GLY A 619 33.40 -12.88 35.14
N GLY A 620 32.22 -12.57 34.72
CA GLY A 620 31.14 -12.00 35.55
C GLY A 620 31.40 -10.57 36.09
N TRP A 621 32.62 -10.09 36.03
CA TRP A 621 33.08 -8.81 36.57
C TRP A 621 33.74 -7.93 35.51
N ALA A 622 33.72 -8.32 34.24
CA ALA A 622 34.37 -7.56 33.18
C ALA A 622 33.52 -6.32 32.80
N PRO A 623 34.11 -5.12 32.79
CA PRO A 623 33.39 -3.90 32.50
C PRO A 623 33.16 -3.67 30.99
N GLU A 624 33.41 -4.67 30.12
CA GLU A 624 33.28 -4.47 28.70
C GLU A 624 31.80 -4.44 28.26
N SER A 625 31.42 -3.29 27.74
CA SER A 625 30.05 -3.08 27.21
C SER A 625 29.78 -3.88 25.93
N LYS A 626 28.54 -4.19 25.67
CA LYS A 626 28.09 -4.75 24.38
C LYS A 626 28.55 -3.83 23.24
N LEU A 627 28.94 -4.45 22.13
CA LEU A 627 29.21 -3.75 20.87
C LEU A 627 27.87 -3.55 20.14
N VAL A 628 27.33 -2.33 20.23
CA VAL A 628 26.04 -1.98 19.66
C VAL A 628 26.23 -0.82 18.69
N GLY A 629 26.12 -1.11 17.41
CA GLY A 629 26.06 -0.09 16.38
C GLY A 629 24.64 0.43 16.21
N ARG A 630 24.52 1.74 15.98
CA ARG A 630 23.26 2.43 15.76
C ARG A 630 23.26 3.12 14.42
N GLY A 631 22.20 2.92 13.65
CA GLY A 631 22.01 3.57 12.36
C GLY A 631 20.66 4.28 12.32
N THR A 632 20.68 5.55 11.91
CA THR A 632 19.48 6.34 11.63
C THR A 632 19.54 6.80 10.19
N PHE A 633 18.51 6.52 9.44
CA PHE A 633 18.39 6.95 8.05
C PHE A 633 17.10 7.72 7.83
N SER A 634 17.24 8.98 7.44
CA SER A 634 16.15 9.87 7.09
C SER A 634 16.58 10.68 5.86
N PRO A 635 16.19 10.25 4.64
CA PRO A 635 16.60 10.94 3.43
C PRO A 635 15.93 12.33 3.34
N GLU A 636 16.69 13.31 2.84
CA GLU A 636 16.13 14.62 2.55
C GLU A 636 15.17 14.56 1.35
N GLN A 637 14.01 15.16 1.51
CA GLN A 637 13.01 15.31 0.46
C GLN A 637 12.50 16.75 0.43
N ALA A 638 12.35 17.29 -0.78
CA ALA A 638 11.68 18.56 -0.97
C ALA A 638 10.16 18.33 -0.99
N LEU A 639 9.42 19.15 -0.24
CA LEU A 639 7.97 19.13 -0.31
C LEU A 639 7.50 19.77 -1.62
N ASN A 640 6.34 19.33 -2.09
CA ASN A 640 5.70 19.95 -3.25
C ASN A 640 5.21 21.37 -2.95
N ASN A 641 5.25 22.23 -3.95
CA ASN A 641 4.52 23.49 -3.90
C ASN A 641 3.00 23.20 -3.83
N PRO A 642 2.28 23.69 -2.80
CA PRO A 642 0.87 23.36 -2.59
C PRO A 642 -0.06 23.89 -3.68
N LYS A 643 0.37 24.89 -4.47
CA LYS A 643 -0.47 25.47 -5.52
C LYS A 643 -0.47 24.66 -6.81
N ASN A 644 0.63 23.96 -7.15
CA ASN A 644 0.76 23.23 -8.41
C ASN A 644 1.33 21.81 -8.28
N ALA A 645 1.71 21.38 -7.08
CA ALA A 645 2.33 20.11 -6.77
C ALA A 645 3.69 19.87 -7.48
N GLN A 646 4.39 20.91 -7.89
CA GLN A 646 5.73 20.79 -8.46
C GLN A 646 6.78 20.76 -7.34
N GLY A 647 7.84 19.97 -7.54
CA GLY A 647 8.90 19.81 -6.57
C GLY A 647 9.71 18.53 -6.78
N ASN A 648 10.28 18.02 -5.69
CA ASN A 648 11.03 16.75 -5.67
C ASN A 648 10.50 15.85 -4.55
N PRO A 649 9.23 15.41 -4.65
CA PRO A 649 8.51 14.82 -3.53
C PRO A 649 8.84 13.35 -3.27
N VAL A 650 9.35 12.63 -4.27
CA VAL A 650 9.60 11.19 -4.17
C VAL A 650 11.09 10.88 -4.26
N LEU A 651 11.55 9.86 -3.56
CA LEU A 651 12.96 9.47 -3.59
C LEU A 651 13.33 8.90 -4.97
N PHE A 652 12.50 8.04 -5.50
CA PHE A 652 12.63 7.43 -6.83
C PHE A 652 11.34 6.70 -7.22
N TYR A 653 11.27 6.33 -8.49
CA TYR A 653 10.26 5.40 -8.99
C TYR A 653 10.83 3.99 -9.15
N SER A 654 10.10 2.99 -8.66
CA SER A 654 10.23 1.60 -9.09
C SER A 654 9.34 1.41 -10.32
N ILE A 655 9.83 0.71 -11.32
CA ILE A 655 9.16 0.54 -12.61
C ILE A 655 8.87 -0.93 -12.85
N GLY A 656 7.76 -1.22 -13.52
CA GLY A 656 7.42 -2.56 -13.98
C GLY A 656 6.70 -2.55 -15.31
N SER A 657 6.82 -3.63 -16.07
CA SER A 657 6.11 -3.84 -17.32
C SER A 657 5.60 -5.27 -17.40
N TRP A 658 4.38 -5.43 -17.90
CA TRP A 658 3.87 -6.73 -18.32
C TRP A 658 3.64 -6.78 -19.82
N GLY A 659 4.07 -7.88 -20.42
CA GLY A 659 3.65 -8.33 -21.72
C GLY A 659 2.79 -9.58 -21.59
N MET A 660 1.59 -9.57 -22.19
CA MET A 660 0.64 -10.67 -22.09
C MET A 660 0.07 -11.05 -23.45
N GLU A 661 -0.18 -12.33 -23.65
CA GLU A 661 -1.03 -12.84 -24.72
C GLU A 661 -2.21 -13.56 -24.13
N VAL A 662 -3.41 -13.21 -24.58
CA VAL A 662 -4.67 -13.82 -24.12
C VAL A 662 -5.47 -14.41 -25.27
N GLY A 663 -6.25 -15.46 -24.98
CA GLY A 663 -7.32 -15.95 -25.83
C GLY A 663 -8.67 -15.56 -25.24
N VAL A 664 -9.54 -14.98 -26.05
CA VAL A 664 -10.92 -14.60 -25.70
C VAL A 664 -11.90 -15.44 -26.49
N ASN A 665 -12.79 -16.12 -25.81
CA ASN A 665 -13.92 -16.83 -26.43
C ASN A 665 -15.06 -15.85 -26.69
N ILE A 666 -15.33 -15.54 -27.95
CA ILE A 666 -16.34 -14.53 -28.32
C ILE A 666 -17.79 -14.98 -28.11
N GLU A 667 -18.03 -16.27 -27.86
CA GLU A 667 -19.36 -16.81 -27.58
C GLU A 667 -19.70 -16.82 -26.09
N THR A 668 -18.67 -17.00 -25.23
CA THR A 668 -18.87 -17.15 -23.78
C THR A 668 -18.28 -15.98 -22.96
N GLY A 669 -17.49 -15.12 -23.56
CA GLY A 669 -16.74 -14.07 -22.86
C GLY A 669 -15.58 -14.60 -22.01
N GLU A 670 -15.27 -15.89 -22.06
CA GLU A 670 -14.16 -16.48 -21.32
C GLU A 670 -12.82 -15.98 -21.82
N VAL A 671 -11.91 -15.65 -20.88
CA VAL A 671 -10.54 -15.24 -21.19
C VAL A 671 -9.57 -16.24 -20.59
N LYS A 672 -8.62 -16.71 -21.40
CA LYS A 672 -7.49 -17.54 -20.95
C LYS A 672 -6.18 -16.79 -21.15
N LEU A 673 -5.29 -16.86 -20.19
CA LEU A 673 -3.92 -16.37 -20.30
C LEU A 673 -3.08 -17.42 -21.05
N VAL A 674 -2.49 -17.01 -22.18
CA VAL A 674 -1.68 -17.89 -23.05
C VAL A 674 -0.23 -17.82 -22.62
N ASN A 675 0.29 -16.60 -22.45
CA ASN A 675 1.67 -16.33 -22.11
C ASN A 675 1.78 -14.96 -21.40
N CYS A 676 2.65 -14.83 -20.41
CA CYS A 676 2.86 -13.55 -19.71
C CYS A 676 4.28 -13.41 -19.18
N GLY A 677 4.87 -12.23 -19.37
CA GLY A 677 6.19 -11.87 -18.86
C GLY A 677 6.18 -10.54 -18.13
N GLY A 678 6.69 -10.53 -16.89
CA GLY A 678 6.85 -9.36 -16.04
C GLY A 678 8.32 -8.96 -15.89
N PHE A 679 8.65 -7.68 -16.14
CA PHE A 679 10.00 -7.15 -16.09
C PHE A 679 10.06 -5.91 -15.21
N TYR A 680 10.97 -5.92 -14.21
CA TYR A 680 10.95 -4.91 -13.14
C TYR A 680 12.31 -4.29 -12.89
N ASP A 681 12.35 -2.95 -12.78
CA ASP A 681 13.51 -2.21 -12.27
C ASP A 681 13.48 -2.24 -10.73
N ALA A 682 14.15 -3.23 -10.17
CA ALA A 682 14.37 -3.41 -8.74
C ALA A 682 15.71 -2.82 -8.28
N GLY A 683 16.46 -2.12 -9.16
CA GLY A 683 17.86 -1.89 -8.95
C GLY A 683 18.60 -3.22 -8.83
N ARG A 684 19.44 -3.38 -7.81
CA ARG A 684 20.03 -4.70 -7.51
C ARG A 684 19.05 -5.58 -6.74
N VAL A 685 18.75 -6.74 -7.25
CA VAL A 685 17.93 -7.74 -6.57
C VAL A 685 18.70 -8.33 -5.40
N LEU A 686 18.19 -8.19 -4.19
CA LEU A 686 18.84 -8.66 -2.96
C LEU A 686 18.60 -10.16 -2.73
N ASN A 687 17.35 -10.60 -2.91
CA ASN A 687 16.97 -12.01 -2.86
C ASN A 687 16.02 -12.32 -4.03
N ARG A 688 16.53 -13.03 -5.03
CA ARG A 688 15.77 -13.27 -6.27
C ARG A 688 14.48 -14.05 -6.02
N LYS A 689 14.55 -15.08 -5.19
CA LYS A 689 13.42 -15.98 -4.94
C LYS A 689 12.24 -15.26 -4.24
N THR A 690 12.52 -14.45 -3.21
CA THR A 690 11.46 -13.70 -2.53
C THR A 690 10.93 -12.56 -3.40
N CYS A 691 11.79 -11.95 -4.23
CA CYS A 691 11.39 -10.89 -5.15
C CYS A 691 10.46 -11.41 -6.25
N GLU A 692 10.80 -12.55 -6.87
CA GLU A 692 9.93 -13.25 -7.84
C GLU A 692 8.58 -13.59 -7.21
N GLY A 693 8.56 -14.17 -5.99
CA GLY A 693 7.31 -14.49 -5.29
C GLY A 693 6.43 -13.27 -4.99
N GLN A 694 7.02 -12.06 -4.79
CA GLN A 694 6.23 -10.83 -4.67
C GLN A 694 5.56 -10.44 -5.99
N ILE A 695 6.23 -10.64 -7.12
CA ILE A 695 5.71 -10.31 -8.45
C ILE A 695 4.62 -11.31 -8.87
N GLU A 696 4.84 -12.59 -8.66
CA GLU A 696 3.87 -13.65 -8.94
C GLU A 696 2.58 -13.48 -8.13
N GLY A 697 2.71 -13.19 -6.83
CA GLY A 697 1.56 -12.88 -5.97
C GLY A 697 0.81 -11.62 -6.41
N ALA A 698 1.52 -10.61 -6.90
CA ALA A 698 0.90 -9.39 -7.43
C ALA A 698 0.20 -9.62 -8.78
N LEU A 699 0.73 -10.50 -9.64
CA LEU A 699 0.04 -10.90 -10.86
C LEU A 699 -1.34 -11.51 -10.55
N SER A 700 -1.39 -12.44 -9.59
CA SER A 700 -2.66 -13.05 -9.17
C SER A 700 -3.66 -12.01 -8.66
N MET A 701 -3.22 -11.07 -7.80
CA MET A 701 -4.07 -9.97 -7.32
C MET A 701 -4.55 -9.07 -8.47
N GLY A 702 -3.66 -8.72 -9.41
CA GLY A 702 -4.02 -7.88 -10.55
C GLY A 702 -4.97 -8.55 -11.53
N LEU A 703 -4.83 -9.86 -11.76
CA LEU A 703 -5.79 -10.65 -12.55
C LEU A 703 -7.14 -10.72 -11.84
N GLY A 704 -7.15 -10.90 -10.50
CA GLY A 704 -8.37 -10.88 -9.71
C GLY A 704 -9.15 -9.58 -9.89
N GLN A 705 -8.48 -8.45 -9.72
CA GLN A 705 -9.07 -7.12 -9.97
C GLN A 705 -9.55 -6.94 -11.42
N ALA A 706 -8.79 -7.48 -12.37
CA ALA A 706 -9.14 -7.34 -13.78
C ALA A 706 -10.42 -8.12 -14.16
N ILE A 707 -10.69 -9.28 -13.53
CA ILE A 707 -11.66 -10.24 -14.04
C ILE A 707 -12.84 -10.51 -13.08
N PHE A 708 -12.57 -10.51 -11.74
CA PHE A 708 -13.50 -11.09 -10.78
C PHE A 708 -13.91 -10.17 -9.64
N GLU A 709 -12.95 -9.38 -9.10
CA GLU A 709 -13.07 -8.78 -7.79
C GLU A 709 -13.89 -7.50 -7.80
N GLU A 710 -15.01 -7.51 -7.09
CA GLU A 710 -15.89 -6.38 -6.89
C GLU A 710 -16.65 -6.55 -5.56
N ILE A 711 -16.56 -5.59 -4.65
CA ILE A 711 -17.42 -5.53 -3.47
C ILE A 711 -18.76 -4.98 -3.93
N MET A 712 -19.80 -5.83 -3.89
CA MET A 712 -21.16 -5.46 -4.25
C MET A 712 -21.93 -5.01 -3.02
N ILE A 713 -22.64 -3.90 -3.15
CA ILE A 713 -23.56 -3.40 -2.13
C ILE A 713 -24.98 -3.32 -2.69
N ASN A 714 -25.95 -3.48 -1.80
CA ASN A 714 -27.35 -3.21 -2.15
C ASN A 714 -27.67 -1.71 -2.00
N ASP A 715 -28.92 -1.34 -2.35
CA ASP A 715 -29.41 0.04 -2.27
C ASP A 715 -29.35 0.63 -0.85
N GLN A 716 -29.21 -0.20 0.19
CA GLN A 716 -29.07 0.20 1.58
C GLN A 716 -27.61 0.28 2.04
N GLY A 717 -26.64 0.19 1.15
CA GLY A 717 -25.21 0.25 1.47
C GLY A 717 -24.63 -1.00 2.15
N ARG A 718 -25.38 -2.12 2.21
CA ARG A 718 -24.90 -3.38 2.78
C ARG A 718 -24.09 -4.18 1.75
N VAL A 719 -22.95 -4.69 2.16
CA VAL A 719 -22.19 -5.66 1.35
C VAL A 719 -22.99 -6.96 1.24
N ILE A 720 -23.22 -7.43 0.00
CA ILE A 720 -24.02 -8.63 -0.30
C ILE A 720 -23.20 -9.84 -0.69
N ASN A 721 -21.92 -9.68 -1.00
CA ASN A 721 -20.99 -10.75 -1.34
C ASN A 721 -19.77 -10.82 -0.40
N GLY A 722 -19.94 -10.50 0.88
CA GLY A 722 -18.89 -10.35 1.89
C GLY A 722 -18.26 -11.67 2.40
N ASN A 723 -18.06 -12.66 1.53
CA ASN A 723 -17.42 -13.93 1.89
C ASN A 723 -16.76 -14.57 0.64
N TYR A 724 -15.81 -15.51 0.83
CA TYR A 724 -15.07 -16.11 -0.29
C TYR A 724 -15.89 -17.08 -1.17
N ARG A 725 -17.15 -17.39 -0.81
CA ARG A 725 -18.05 -18.13 -1.69
C ARG A 725 -18.61 -17.21 -2.78
N ASP A 726 -18.92 -15.97 -2.44
CA ASP A 726 -19.63 -15.02 -3.30
C ASP A 726 -18.70 -13.95 -3.87
N TYR A 727 -17.73 -13.46 -3.11
CA TYR A 727 -16.63 -12.63 -3.58
C TYR A 727 -15.56 -13.52 -4.23
N LYS A 728 -15.44 -13.43 -5.55
CA LYS A 728 -14.54 -14.30 -6.32
C LYS A 728 -13.14 -13.72 -6.34
N ILE A 729 -12.17 -14.54 -5.97
CA ILE A 729 -10.73 -14.31 -6.16
C ILE A 729 -10.18 -15.36 -7.13
N PRO A 730 -9.04 -15.10 -7.80
CA PRO A 730 -8.43 -16.11 -8.67
C PRO A 730 -8.15 -17.41 -7.92
N THR A 731 -8.50 -18.50 -8.56
CA THR A 731 -8.16 -19.86 -8.10
C THR A 731 -6.81 -20.27 -8.68
N PHE A 732 -6.30 -21.43 -8.26
CA PHE A 732 -5.10 -22.01 -8.86
C PHE A 732 -5.24 -22.21 -10.39
N MET A 733 -6.46 -22.47 -10.87
CA MET A 733 -6.73 -22.70 -12.30
C MET A 733 -6.72 -21.40 -13.13
N ASP A 734 -6.91 -20.25 -12.47
CA ASP A 734 -6.90 -18.93 -13.13
C ASP A 734 -5.49 -18.34 -13.19
N SER A 735 -4.57 -18.91 -12.44
CA SER A 735 -3.15 -18.50 -12.45
C SER A 735 -2.38 -19.18 -13.58
N PRO A 736 -1.41 -18.49 -14.21
CA PRO A 736 -0.57 -19.12 -15.24
C PRO A 736 0.31 -20.21 -14.64
N THR A 737 0.54 -21.26 -15.39
CA THR A 737 1.53 -22.31 -15.06
C THR A 737 2.96 -21.79 -15.29
N ASN A 738 3.96 -22.40 -14.66
CA ASN A 738 5.36 -21.94 -14.72
C ASN A 738 5.95 -21.89 -16.16
N ASP A 739 5.42 -22.68 -17.08
CA ASP A 739 5.80 -22.66 -18.48
C ASP A 739 5.22 -21.47 -19.26
N LYS A 740 4.24 -20.76 -18.69
CA LYS A 740 3.55 -19.60 -19.26
C LYS A 740 3.87 -18.29 -18.57
N LEU A 741 4.57 -18.36 -17.44
CA LEU A 741 4.94 -17.21 -16.63
C LEU A 741 6.45 -17.00 -16.64
N HIS A 742 6.87 -15.78 -16.92
CA HIS A 742 8.26 -15.37 -16.77
C HIS A 742 8.36 -14.08 -15.98
N VAL A 743 9.30 -14.04 -15.04
CA VAL A 743 9.64 -12.83 -14.27
C VAL A 743 11.13 -12.59 -14.37
N ASP A 744 11.54 -11.38 -14.72
CA ASP A 744 12.94 -10.99 -14.72
C ASP A 744 13.12 -9.52 -14.32
N PHE A 745 14.36 -9.11 -14.11
CA PHE A 745 14.73 -7.82 -13.60
C PHE A 745 15.60 -7.07 -14.60
N VAL A 746 15.38 -5.77 -14.70
CA VAL A 746 16.06 -4.85 -15.60
C VAL A 746 16.57 -3.62 -14.84
N GLY A 747 17.32 -2.77 -15.52
CA GLY A 747 17.84 -1.53 -14.97
C GLY A 747 19.16 -1.70 -14.19
N ASP A 748 19.74 -0.57 -13.83
CA ASP A 748 21.01 -0.49 -13.12
C ASP A 748 20.82 -0.46 -11.60
N PRO A 749 21.82 -0.88 -10.81
CA PRO A 749 21.82 -0.67 -9.37
C PRO A 749 21.55 0.79 -9.01
N PHE A 750 20.64 1.01 -8.04
CA PHE A 750 20.27 2.36 -7.64
C PHE A 750 21.37 3.00 -6.76
N PRO A 751 21.90 4.17 -7.10
CA PRO A 751 23.12 4.70 -6.46
C PRO A 751 23.02 4.91 -4.95
N THR A 752 21.85 5.28 -4.44
CA THR A 752 21.61 5.53 -3.01
C THR A 752 20.86 4.37 -2.33
N GLY A 753 20.53 3.32 -3.09
CA GLY A 753 19.88 2.12 -2.55
C GLY A 753 20.84 1.27 -1.72
N PRO A 754 20.37 0.63 -0.64
CA PRO A 754 21.19 -0.27 0.15
C PRO A 754 21.66 -1.43 -0.73
N ASN A 755 22.98 -1.56 -0.91
CA ASN A 755 23.57 -2.45 -1.90
C ASN A 755 23.02 -2.26 -3.34
N GLY A 756 22.47 -1.10 -3.67
CA GLY A 756 21.94 -0.77 -4.98
C GLY A 756 20.47 -1.16 -5.22
N ALA A 757 19.71 -1.51 -4.19
CA ALA A 757 18.34 -2.02 -4.32
C ALA A 757 17.27 -0.91 -4.34
N LYS A 758 16.13 -1.24 -4.97
CA LYS A 758 14.84 -0.54 -4.89
C LYS A 758 13.79 -1.46 -4.29
N GLY A 759 12.71 -0.91 -3.72
CA GLY A 759 11.54 -1.68 -3.30
C GLY A 759 10.66 -2.10 -4.49
N VAL A 760 10.10 -3.32 -4.47
CA VAL A 760 9.22 -3.84 -5.55
C VAL A 760 7.85 -4.31 -5.06
N GLY A 761 7.58 -4.16 -3.76
CA GLY A 761 6.38 -4.75 -3.13
C GLY A 761 5.05 -4.34 -3.78
N GLU A 762 4.94 -3.13 -4.30
CA GLU A 762 3.69 -2.58 -4.83
C GLU A 762 3.69 -2.41 -6.35
N VAL A 763 4.81 -2.01 -6.96
CA VAL A 763 4.89 -1.80 -8.42
C VAL A 763 4.51 -3.05 -9.20
N ALA A 764 4.70 -4.20 -8.60
CA ALA A 764 4.40 -5.50 -9.21
C ALA A 764 2.94 -5.65 -9.67
N LEU A 765 1.99 -5.01 -8.97
CA LEU A 765 0.56 -5.04 -9.30
C LEU A 765 0.19 -4.10 -10.45
N ILE A 766 0.83 -2.94 -10.52
CA ILE A 766 0.34 -1.76 -11.23
C ILE A 766 0.08 -2.01 -12.72
N PRO A 767 0.99 -2.60 -13.50
CA PRO A 767 0.77 -2.77 -14.94
C PRO A 767 -0.13 -3.96 -15.33
N VAL A 768 -0.54 -4.81 -14.37
CA VAL A 768 -1.23 -6.08 -14.67
C VAL A 768 -2.57 -5.89 -15.36
N MET A 769 -3.46 -5.08 -14.76
CA MET A 769 -4.81 -4.87 -15.29
C MET A 769 -4.78 -4.28 -16.71
N ALA A 770 -3.89 -3.30 -16.92
CA ALA A 770 -3.78 -2.61 -18.21
C ALA A 770 -3.23 -3.53 -19.31
N ALA A 771 -2.18 -4.32 -19.04
CA ALA A 771 -1.65 -5.28 -20.00
C ALA A 771 -2.72 -6.31 -20.42
N PHE A 772 -3.49 -6.80 -19.44
CA PHE A 772 -4.55 -7.77 -19.68
C PHE A 772 -5.70 -7.15 -20.52
N ALA A 773 -6.14 -5.94 -20.19
CA ALA A 773 -7.17 -5.21 -20.94
C ALA A 773 -6.72 -4.90 -22.38
N ASN A 774 -5.47 -4.48 -22.55
CA ASN A 774 -4.89 -4.20 -23.86
C ASN A 774 -4.82 -5.47 -24.72
N ALA A 775 -4.55 -6.63 -24.12
CA ALA A 775 -4.56 -7.91 -24.82
C ALA A 775 -5.98 -8.35 -25.23
N ILE A 776 -6.99 -8.17 -24.37
CA ILE A 776 -8.41 -8.44 -24.70
C ILE A 776 -8.84 -7.54 -25.86
N TYR A 777 -8.53 -6.25 -25.80
CA TYR A 777 -8.83 -5.31 -26.86
C TYR A 777 -8.17 -5.70 -28.19
N ALA A 778 -6.90 -6.08 -28.15
CA ALA A 778 -6.17 -6.53 -29.34
C ALA A 778 -6.77 -7.82 -29.95
N ALA A 779 -7.30 -8.72 -29.11
CA ALA A 779 -7.93 -9.97 -29.55
C ALA A 779 -9.28 -9.74 -30.24
N THR A 780 -10.08 -8.79 -29.75
CA THR A 780 -11.51 -8.71 -30.07
C THR A 780 -11.99 -7.32 -30.48
N GLY A 781 -11.24 -6.27 -30.10
CA GLY A 781 -11.66 -4.88 -30.15
C GLY A 781 -12.78 -4.53 -29.16
N ALA A 782 -12.97 -5.34 -28.10
CA ALA A 782 -13.89 -5.03 -27.01
C ALA A 782 -13.32 -3.89 -26.15
N GLU A 783 -14.00 -2.75 -26.12
CA GLU A 783 -13.69 -1.65 -25.22
C GLU A 783 -14.41 -1.83 -23.90
N ILE A 784 -13.65 -1.93 -22.81
CA ILE A 784 -14.20 -2.14 -21.47
C ILE A 784 -13.71 -1.01 -20.57
N HIS A 785 -14.64 -0.15 -20.18
CA HIS A 785 -14.40 1.02 -19.36
C HIS A 785 -14.69 0.76 -17.86
N ASN A 786 -15.41 -0.31 -17.56
CA ASN A 786 -15.82 -0.69 -16.20
C ASN A 786 -15.12 -1.98 -15.81
N ILE A 787 -14.33 -1.92 -14.74
CA ILE A 787 -13.63 -3.07 -14.15
C ILE A 787 -14.57 -3.70 -13.08
N PRO A 788 -14.55 -5.03 -12.86
CA PRO A 788 -13.79 -6.08 -13.56
C PRO A 788 -14.34 -6.38 -14.97
N MET A 789 -13.48 -6.89 -15.86
CA MET A 789 -13.83 -7.30 -17.22
C MET A 789 -14.49 -8.68 -17.20
N THR A 790 -15.68 -8.76 -16.62
CA THR A 790 -16.43 -10.02 -16.52
C THR A 790 -16.81 -10.55 -17.90
N ARG A 791 -17.14 -11.83 -17.97
CA ARG A 791 -17.64 -12.47 -19.22
C ARG A 791 -18.82 -11.71 -19.83
N GLU A 792 -19.74 -11.25 -18.98
CA GLU A 792 -20.92 -10.48 -19.37
C GLU A 792 -20.53 -9.12 -19.97
N ARG A 793 -19.60 -8.39 -19.33
CA ARG A 793 -19.11 -7.08 -19.80
C ARG A 793 -18.35 -7.21 -21.12
N ILE A 794 -17.54 -8.27 -21.29
CA ILE A 794 -16.87 -8.58 -22.57
C ILE A 794 -17.90 -8.86 -23.66
N LEU A 795 -18.89 -9.73 -23.44
CA LEU A 795 -19.91 -10.05 -24.41
C LEU A 795 -20.80 -8.84 -24.74
N GLN A 796 -21.10 -7.99 -23.76
CA GLN A 796 -21.86 -6.76 -24.01
C GLN A 796 -21.08 -5.81 -24.92
N SER A 797 -19.79 -5.57 -24.63
CA SER A 797 -18.94 -4.73 -25.48
C SER A 797 -18.82 -5.25 -26.91
N LEU A 798 -18.77 -6.57 -27.11
CA LEU A 798 -18.76 -7.18 -28.45
C LEU A 798 -20.07 -6.94 -29.20
N ARG A 799 -21.22 -7.05 -28.52
CA ARG A 799 -22.56 -6.77 -29.10
C ARG A 799 -22.71 -5.29 -29.49
N ASP A 800 -22.26 -4.39 -28.59
CA ASP A 800 -22.31 -2.95 -28.84
C ASP A 800 -21.47 -2.57 -30.08
N LYS A 801 -20.28 -3.21 -30.22
CA LYS A 801 -19.44 -3.05 -31.40
C LYS A 801 -20.07 -3.56 -32.69
N GLU A 802 -20.77 -4.68 -32.64
CA GLU A 802 -21.52 -5.22 -33.81
C GLU A 802 -22.67 -4.29 -34.19
N ALA A 803 -23.46 -3.85 -33.21
CA ALA A 803 -24.55 -2.89 -33.43
C ALA A 803 -24.08 -1.56 -34.04
N ALA A 804 -22.90 -1.05 -33.58
CA ALA A 804 -22.29 0.16 -34.14
C ALA A 804 -21.80 0.02 -35.58
N LYS A 805 -21.56 -1.19 -36.08
CA LYS A 805 -21.17 -1.46 -37.46
C LYS A 805 -22.40 -1.57 -38.39
N GLU A 806 -23.56 -1.93 -37.83
CA GLU A 806 -24.83 -2.08 -38.56
C GLU A 806 -25.60 -0.73 -38.66
N ALA A 807 -25.32 0.22 -37.74
CA ALA A 807 -25.87 1.59 -37.75
C ALA A 807 -25.06 2.52 -38.67
#